data_b92a7435fa26b1755181b97a40b9fc03
#
_entry.id   b92a7435fa26b1755181b97a40b9fc03
#
_cell.length_a   1.000
_cell.length_b   1.000
_cell.length_c   1.000
_cell.angle_alpha   90.00
_cell.angle_beta   90.00
_cell.angle_gamma   90.00
#
_symmetry.space_group_name_H-M   'P 1'
#
loop_
_entity.id
_entity.type
_entity.pdbx_description
1 polymer ?
#
loop_
_entity_poly.entity_id
_entity_poly.type
_entity_poly.pdbx_seq_one_letter_code
_entity_poly.pdbx_strand_id
1 'polypeptide(L)'
;MKARRTIAALAAMLTCFSMAAQSNTLVIDAGSKGIPIQETMFGLFYEDINFAADGGMYAELIKNRSFEFDDPFAGWDIIGNVKLMSDGPFGKNPHYVRLGYPGHPSMLTAICNEGFFGIGVEAGCEYRVSVWARNAGDRAAEQIGVQLCLPSTMGEEQAFCQGVITVDSPEWKKYEVTLTSPLTAEKAEFRVLLMREWRAHVPGQAVDLEHISLFPVETFRGDENGLRKDIAEAIAALEPGVFRFPGGCIVEGTNLETRYQWKNSVGPVENRPINKTRWSYTFPHRMFPDYYQSYGLGFYEYFRFAEEIGAEPLPVVSCGIACQFENEPHWHSDASLDELEPFVDDALDLIEFANGPVDSEWGRVRAEMGHPEPFNLKYIGIGNEQWGEGYPQRLEVFVKAIREKYPEIGIIGSSGPYKDGEDFEYLWKEMRRLGVDLVDEHYYANEEFFINNAARYDSYPRTGPKVFAGEYACHGVDGRKWNHFNASLLEAAFMTGLERNADIVHMASYAPLLAHVEGWQWRPDMIWFDNLDVMLSCSYHVQKMYSTNCGTHSLSIKMDEENVTGQRGLYASAVRDEDKRQYIIKVANLAYEAQEINLQFKGLSRKETLDCPVTCTILHSDDPYAENTLENPDAIVPVTSVIEPSSWYKNKLTSSIGPRTFVVFTMEY
;
A
#
# COMPACT_ATOMS: atom_id res chain seq x y z
N MET A 1 -36.54 -60.31 51.00
CA MET A 1 -36.02 -59.89 52.32
C MET A 1 -34.89 -58.89 52.13
N LYS A 2 -34.98 -57.79 52.81
CA LYS A 2 -34.33 -56.52 52.52
C LYS A 2 -32.79 -56.56 52.74
N ALA A 3 -31.97 -56.23 51.70
CA ALA A 3 -30.58 -55.94 51.81
C ALA A 3 -30.41 -54.39 51.99
N ARG A 4 -29.83 -53.97 53.11
CA ARG A 4 -29.41 -52.57 53.36
C ARG A 4 -28.07 -52.35 52.70
N ARG A 5 -28.01 -51.39 51.75
CA ARG A 5 -26.76 -50.84 51.19
C ARG A 5 -26.18 -49.83 52.14
N THR A 6 -24.98 -50.04 52.61
CA THR A 6 -24.16 -49.10 53.33
C THR A 6 -23.33 -48.29 52.32
N ILE A 7 -23.60 -46.96 52.22
CA ILE A 7 -22.81 -46.04 51.42
C ILE A 7 -21.69 -45.55 52.28
N ALA A 8 -20.47 -45.95 51.97
CA ALA A 8 -19.28 -45.30 52.51
C ALA A 8 -18.91 -44.05 51.71
N ALA A 9 -19.06 -42.89 52.31
CA ALA A 9 -18.63 -41.61 51.72
C ALA A 9 -17.12 -41.50 51.86
N LEU A 10 -16.39 -41.61 50.74
CA LEU A 10 -14.98 -41.28 50.62
C LEU A 10 -14.90 -39.74 50.45
N ALA A 11 -14.54 -39.05 51.51
CA ALA A 11 -14.20 -37.63 51.45
C ALA A 11 -12.77 -37.51 50.79
N ALA A 12 -12.74 -37.29 49.47
CA ALA A 12 -11.50 -36.88 48.82
C ALA A 12 -11.23 -35.42 49.20
N MET A 13 -10.25 -35.17 50.06
CA MET A 13 -9.66 -33.84 50.24
C MET A 13 -8.97 -33.45 48.93
N LEU A 14 -9.67 -32.71 48.06
CA LEU A 14 -9.02 -31.90 47.05
C LEU A 14 -8.28 -30.75 47.77
N THR A 15 -7.00 -30.94 48.02
CA THR A 15 -6.09 -29.83 48.25
C THR A 15 -5.96 -29.07 46.95
N CYS A 16 -6.81 -28.07 46.75
CA CYS A 16 -6.55 -27.02 45.77
C CYS A 16 -5.22 -26.34 46.20
N PHE A 17 -4.12 -26.78 45.61
CA PHE A 17 -3.00 -25.88 45.45
C PHE A 17 -3.47 -24.77 44.53
N SER A 18 -3.94 -23.68 45.09
CA SER A 18 -3.91 -22.41 44.42
C SER A 18 -2.44 -22.09 44.17
N MET A 19 -1.89 -22.50 43.05
CA MET A 19 -0.73 -21.81 42.51
C MET A 19 -1.20 -20.36 42.41
N ALA A 20 -0.73 -19.50 43.29
CA ALA A 20 -0.87 -18.07 43.12
C ALA A 20 -0.27 -17.82 41.75
N ALA A 21 -1.11 -17.45 40.76
CA ALA A 21 -0.66 -17.10 39.41
C ALA A 21 0.40 -16.02 39.64
N GLN A 22 1.61 -16.28 39.16
CA GLN A 22 2.71 -15.33 39.32
C GLN A 22 2.35 -14.11 38.48
N SER A 23 1.94 -13.05 39.19
CA SER A 23 1.49 -11.81 38.55
C SER A 23 2.70 -11.10 37.90
N ASN A 24 2.63 -10.86 36.59
CA ASN A 24 3.67 -10.16 35.86
C ASN A 24 3.55 -8.64 36.11
N THR A 25 4.52 -8.05 36.79
CA THR A 25 4.51 -6.61 37.03
C THR A 25 5.31 -5.90 35.94
N LEU A 26 4.62 -5.12 35.12
CA LEU A 26 5.18 -4.26 34.09
C LEU A 26 5.34 -2.85 34.69
N VAL A 27 6.58 -2.44 34.91
CA VAL A 27 6.93 -1.17 35.55
C VAL A 27 7.18 -0.13 34.47
N ILE A 28 6.33 0.89 34.39
CA ILE A 28 6.41 2.02 33.44
C ILE A 28 7.06 3.21 34.16
N ASP A 29 8.13 3.77 33.59
CA ASP A 29 8.79 4.97 34.11
C ASP A 29 8.13 6.24 33.55
N ALA A 30 7.02 6.64 34.15
CA ALA A 30 6.30 7.87 33.83
C ALA A 30 7.03 9.15 34.23
N GLY A 31 8.01 9.05 35.16
CA GLY A 31 8.81 10.18 35.59
C GLY A 31 9.95 10.56 34.65
N SER A 32 10.28 9.70 33.69
CA SER A 32 11.30 9.98 32.70
C SER A 32 10.78 10.97 31.63
N LYS A 33 11.71 11.70 31.01
CA LYS A 33 11.37 12.55 29.85
C LYS A 33 10.86 11.71 28.66
N GLY A 34 11.27 10.45 28.59
CA GLY A 34 11.01 9.58 27.44
C GLY A 34 11.92 9.88 26.24
N ILE A 35 11.82 9.03 25.24
CA ILE A 35 12.49 9.17 23.94
C ILE A 35 11.49 9.75 22.97
N PRO A 36 11.74 10.90 22.32
CA PRO A 36 10.83 11.46 21.31
C PRO A 36 10.58 10.45 20.18
N ILE A 37 9.32 10.29 19.81
CA ILE A 37 8.91 9.48 18.66
C ILE A 37 8.77 10.42 17.47
N GLN A 38 9.27 9.99 16.31
CA GLN A 38 9.12 10.73 15.07
C GLN A 38 7.67 10.60 14.57
N GLU A 39 7.13 11.66 14.00
CA GLU A 39 5.80 11.61 13.35
C GLU A 39 5.76 10.57 12.21
N THR A 40 6.91 10.29 11.61
CA THR A 40 7.11 9.30 10.54
C THR A 40 7.25 7.85 11.01
N MET A 41 7.15 7.56 12.34
CA MET A 41 7.46 6.25 12.92
C MET A 41 6.70 5.09 12.26
N PHE A 42 5.40 5.23 12.03
CA PHE A 42 4.57 4.21 11.40
C PHE A 42 4.04 4.73 10.08
N GLY A 43 4.45 4.10 9.00
CA GLY A 43 4.15 4.52 7.65
C GLY A 43 3.66 3.39 6.75
N LEU A 44 3.65 3.68 5.47
CA LEU A 44 3.17 2.79 4.43
C LEU A 44 4.21 2.62 3.34
N PHE A 45 4.31 1.40 2.83
CA PHE A 45 5.01 1.05 1.61
C PHE A 45 4.00 0.77 0.50
N TYR A 46 4.05 1.53 -0.57
CA TYR A 46 3.25 1.31 -1.76
C TYR A 46 4.13 0.89 -2.93
N GLU A 47 3.76 -0.20 -3.58
CA GLU A 47 4.32 -0.66 -4.83
C GLU A 47 3.20 -1.10 -5.77
N ASP A 48 3.36 -0.82 -7.07
CA ASP A 48 2.48 -1.37 -8.10
C ASP A 48 2.89 -2.82 -8.41
N ILE A 49 2.58 -3.69 -7.45
CA ILE A 49 2.61 -5.16 -7.53
C ILE A 49 1.18 -5.66 -7.28
N ASN A 50 0.83 -6.87 -7.72
CA ASN A 50 -0.48 -7.46 -7.46
C ASN A 50 -1.67 -6.62 -7.99
N PHE A 51 -1.46 -5.84 -9.07
CA PHE A 51 -2.42 -4.89 -9.64
C PHE A 51 -2.84 -3.78 -8.65
N ALA A 52 -1.88 -3.27 -7.90
CA ALA A 52 -2.14 -2.25 -6.89
C ALA A 52 -2.45 -0.86 -7.45
N ALA A 53 -1.94 -0.51 -8.65
CA ALA A 53 -2.26 0.76 -9.34
C ALA A 53 -3.41 0.58 -10.33
N ASP A 54 -3.11 0.28 -11.58
CA ASP A 54 -4.14 0.01 -12.60
C ASP A 54 -4.91 -1.27 -12.24
N GLY A 55 -6.23 -1.17 -12.11
CA GLY A 55 -7.08 -2.25 -11.59
C GLY A 55 -7.17 -2.35 -10.07
N GLY A 56 -6.54 -1.39 -9.35
CA GLY A 56 -6.54 -1.29 -7.90
C GLY A 56 -6.85 0.12 -7.42
N MET A 57 -5.87 0.79 -6.81
CA MET A 57 -6.03 2.11 -6.21
C MET A 57 -6.39 3.20 -7.22
N TYR A 58 -5.91 3.13 -8.46
CA TYR A 58 -6.30 4.05 -9.54
C TYR A 58 -7.66 3.64 -10.08
N ALA A 59 -8.65 4.52 -10.01
CA ALA A 59 -10.04 4.18 -10.28
C ALA A 59 -10.40 4.05 -11.76
N GLU A 60 -9.44 4.04 -12.69
CA GLU A 60 -9.65 3.73 -14.10
C GLU A 60 -10.09 2.29 -14.29
N LEU A 61 -11.23 2.07 -14.96
CA LEU A 61 -11.80 0.77 -15.17
C LEU A 61 -11.46 0.15 -16.53
N ILE A 62 -10.89 0.95 -17.45
CA ILE A 62 -10.54 0.50 -18.82
C ILE A 62 -9.07 0.07 -18.86
N LYS A 63 -8.86 -1.19 -19.17
CA LYS A 63 -7.53 -1.75 -19.44
C LYS A 63 -7.06 -1.36 -20.84
N ASN A 64 -5.77 -0.98 -20.97
CA ASN A 64 -5.18 -0.61 -22.27
C ASN A 64 -5.98 0.48 -23.04
N ARG A 65 -6.28 1.57 -22.36
CA ARG A 65 -7.16 2.66 -22.84
C ARG A 65 -6.69 3.38 -24.09
N SER A 66 -5.38 3.30 -24.42
CA SER A 66 -4.73 3.95 -25.56
C SER A 66 -4.11 2.98 -26.57
N PHE A 67 -4.37 1.68 -26.44
CA PHE A 67 -3.90 0.63 -27.38
C PHE A 67 -2.37 0.54 -27.52
N GLU A 68 -1.63 0.83 -26.45
CA GLU A 68 -0.16 0.91 -26.44
C GLU A 68 0.54 -0.33 -25.87
N PHE A 69 -0.19 -1.38 -25.45
CA PHE A 69 0.42 -2.64 -25.02
C PHE A 69 1.12 -3.34 -26.20
N ASP A 70 2.05 -4.26 -25.92
CA ASP A 70 2.73 -5.05 -26.95
C ASP A 70 1.73 -5.74 -27.90
N ASP A 71 0.62 -6.25 -27.36
CA ASP A 71 -0.59 -6.54 -28.13
C ASP A 71 -1.56 -5.35 -27.98
N PRO A 72 -1.73 -4.53 -29.02
CA PRO A 72 -2.59 -3.35 -28.94
C PRO A 72 -4.05 -3.63 -28.60
N PHE A 73 -4.50 -4.86 -28.81
CA PHE A 73 -5.86 -5.29 -28.47
C PHE A 73 -5.94 -6.11 -27.18
N ALA A 74 -4.86 -6.24 -26.42
CA ALA A 74 -4.94 -6.86 -25.09
C ALA A 74 -5.99 -6.14 -24.23
N GLY A 75 -6.94 -6.90 -23.68
CA GLY A 75 -8.09 -6.38 -22.95
C GLY A 75 -9.26 -5.91 -23.81
N TRP A 76 -9.18 -6.03 -25.15
CA TRP A 76 -10.21 -5.60 -26.08
C TRP A 76 -10.65 -6.71 -27.04
N ASP A 77 -11.93 -7.02 -27.03
CA ASP A 77 -12.57 -7.85 -28.06
C ASP A 77 -13.06 -7.00 -29.20
N ILE A 78 -12.80 -7.49 -30.44
CA ILE A 78 -13.03 -6.75 -31.71
C ILE A 78 -14.20 -7.35 -32.46
N ILE A 79 -15.19 -6.51 -32.81
CA ILE A 79 -16.36 -6.89 -33.59
C ILE A 79 -16.44 -6.06 -34.89
N GLY A 80 -16.47 -6.70 -36.01
CA GLY A 80 -16.69 -6.03 -37.32
C GLY A 80 -15.47 -5.29 -37.88
N ASN A 81 -15.66 -4.10 -38.43
CA ASN A 81 -14.61 -3.37 -39.13
C ASN A 81 -13.89 -2.38 -38.19
N VAL A 82 -12.94 -2.90 -37.46
CA VAL A 82 -12.05 -2.12 -36.55
C VAL A 82 -10.63 -2.16 -37.11
N LYS A 83 -9.94 -1.02 -37.09
CA LYS A 83 -8.55 -0.92 -37.55
C LYS A 83 -7.70 -0.17 -36.54
N LEU A 84 -6.54 -0.72 -36.22
CA LEU A 84 -5.50 -0.02 -35.48
C LEU A 84 -4.82 1.00 -36.43
N MET A 85 -4.64 2.20 -35.93
CA MET A 85 -3.98 3.33 -36.58
C MET A 85 -2.86 3.85 -35.65
N SER A 86 -1.90 4.64 -36.20
CA SER A 86 -0.71 5.07 -35.42
C SER A 86 -0.30 6.53 -35.62
N ASP A 87 -1.23 7.37 -36.11
CA ASP A 87 -1.04 8.82 -36.26
C ASP A 87 -2.00 9.61 -35.37
N GLY A 88 -2.13 9.17 -34.10
CA GLY A 88 -3.01 9.72 -33.10
C GLY A 88 -2.57 11.09 -32.54
N PRO A 89 -3.37 11.69 -31.64
CA PRO A 89 -3.17 13.05 -31.18
C PRO A 89 -2.03 13.19 -30.15
N PHE A 90 -1.58 12.09 -29.52
CA PHE A 90 -0.62 12.12 -28.44
C PHE A 90 0.73 11.52 -28.85
N GLY A 91 1.79 12.29 -28.67
CA GLY A 91 3.12 11.91 -29.17
C GLY A 91 3.71 10.67 -28.51
N LYS A 92 3.35 10.40 -27.23
CA LYS A 92 3.80 9.21 -26.50
C LYS A 92 2.79 8.05 -26.57
N ASN A 93 1.55 8.32 -26.99
CA ASN A 93 0.48 7.35 -27.20
C ASN A 93 -0.12 7.55 -28.59
N PRO A 94 0.60 7.15 -29.68
CA PRO A 94 0.18 7.47 -31.03
C PRO A 94 -0.89 6.53 -31.60
N HIS A 95 -1.17 5.40 -30.94
CA HIS A 95 -2.15 4.44 -31.42
C HIS A 95 -3.58 4.87 -31.12
N TYR A 96 -4.49 4.51 -32.03
CA TYR A 96 -5.92 4.68 -31.85
C TYR A 96 -6.67 3.67 -32.71
N VAL A 97 -7.96 3.48 -32.50
CA VAL A 97 -8.79 2.59 -33.32
C VAL A 97 -9.77 3.36 -34.17
N ARG A 98 -9.96 2.88 -35.41
CA ARG A 98 -11.01 3.35 -36.30
C ARG A 98 -12.14 2.35 -36.34
N LEU A 99 -13.33 2.75 -35.90
CA LEU A 99 -14.57 2.03 -36.10
C LEU A 99 -15.18 2.44 -37.43
N GLY A 100 -15.28 1.52 -38.41
CA GLY A 100 -15.76 1.82 -39.73
C GLY A 100 -17.01 1.04 -40.15
N TYR A 101 -17.57 1.39 -41.31
CA TYR A 101 -18.68 0.65 -41.91
C TYR A 101 -18.36 -0.85 -41.99
N PRO A 102 -19.21 -1.74 -41.46
CA PRO A 102 -18.89 -3.17 -41.32
C PRO A 102 -19.00 -3.99 -42.64
N GLY A 103 -19.27 -3.35 -43.78
CA GLY A 103 -19.43 -4.01 -45.04
C GLY A 103 -20.85 -4.48 -45.35
N HIS A 104 -21.68 -4.67 -44.35
CA HIS A 104 -23.11 -4.98 -44.49
C HIS A 104 -23.92 -4.15 -43.49
N PRO A 105 -25.08 -3.57 -43.91
CA PRO A 105 -25.85 -2.65 -43.06
C PRO A 105 -26.35 -3.23 -41.73
N SER A 106 -26.56 -4.54 -41.67
CA SER A 106 -27.07 -5.21 -40.45
C SER A 106 -25.97 -5.69 -39.50
N MET A 107 -24.70 -5.67 -39.90
CA MET A 107 -23.58 -6.07 -39.06
C MET A 107 -23.24 -4.98 -38.04
N LEU A 108 -22.59 -5.36 -36.94
CA LEU A 108 -22.10 -4.48 -35.91
C LEU A 108 -20.61 -4.17 -36.12
N THR A 109 -20.19 -2.96 -35.73
CA THR A 109 -18.79 -2.63 -35.48
C THR A 109 -18.69 -2.12 -34.08
N ALA A 110 -17.89 -2.78 -33.22
CA ALA A 110 -17.71 -2.46 -31.83
C ALA A 110 -16.36 -2.94 -31.32
N ILE A 111 -15.98 -2.40 -30.15
CA ILE A 111 -14.89 -2.91 -29.31
C ILE A 111 -15.45 -3.11 -27.91
N CYS A 112 -15.04 -4.18 -27.22
CA CYS A 112 -15.46 -4.51 -25.87
C CYS A 112 -14.24 -4.63 -24.96
N ASN A 113 -14.24 -3.94 -23.82
CA ASN A 113 -13.15 -4.00 -22.84
C ASN A 113 -13.54 -4.86 -21.64
N GLU A 114 -12.65 -5.79 -21.29
CA GLU A 114 -12.85 -6.71 -20.15
C GLU A 114 -12.55 -6.08 -18.79
N GLY A 115 -11.91 -4.89 -18.77
CA GLY A 115 -11.40 -4.29 -17.53
C GLY A 115 -10.24 -5.06 -16.92
N PHE A 116 -10.07 -4.90 -15.61
CA PHE A 116 -9.08 -5.60 -14.80
C PHE A 116 -9.78 -6.71 -14.01
N PHE A 117 -9.73 -7.95 -14.52
CA PHE A 117 -10.49 -9.10 -13.98
C PHE A 117 -12.02 -8.90 -13.98
N GLY A 118 -12.53 -8.05 -14.85
CA GLY A 118 -13.89 -7.53 -14.93
C GLY A 118 -13.97 -6.05 -14.59
N ILE A 119 -15.14 -5.47 -14.76
CA ILE A 119 -15.45 -4.09 -14.39
C ILE A 119 -16.49 -4.11 -13.25
N GLY A 120 -16.11 -3.62 -12.06
CA GLY A 120 -17.01 -3.47 -10.93
C GLY A 120 -17.93 -2.27 -11.11
N VAL A 121 -19.24 -2.48 -10.98
CA VAL A 121 -20.24 -1.42 -10.99
C VAL A 121 -21.31 -1.64 -9.94
N GLU A 122 -21.81 -0.56 -9.33
CA GLU A 122 -22.82 -0.61 -8.29
C GLU A 122 -24.14 0.04 -8.72
N ALA A 123 -25.25 -0.54 -8.28
CA ALA A 123 -26.58 -0.02 -8.57
C ALA A 123 -26.79 1.40 -8.03
N GLY A 124 -27.17 2.33 -8.91
CA GLY A 124 -27.39 3.74 -8.59
C GLY A 124 -26.15 4.61 -8.66
N CYS A 125 -24.93 4.03 -8.80
CA CYS A 125 -23.70 4.77 -8.97
C CYS A 125 -23.53 5.30 -10.39
N GLU A 126 -22.89 6.43 -10.50
CA GLU A 126 -22.60 7.12 -11.77
C GLU A 126 -21.16 6.87 -12.21
N TYR A 127 -20.99 6.64 -13.50
CA TYR A 127 -19.71 6.37 -14.16
C TYR A 127 -19.51 7.35 -15.30
N ARG A 128 -18.40 8.07 -15.30
CA ARG A 128 -18.03 9.00 -16.36
C ARG A 128 -17.22 8.26 -17.43
N VAL A 129 -17.78 8.19 -18.62
CA VAL A 129 -17.06 7.79 -19.82
C VAL A 129 -16.44 9.01 -20.46
N SER A 130 -15.16 8.99 -20.77
CA SER A 130 -14.51 9.97 -21.63
C SER A 130 -13.77 9.29 -22.77
N VAL A 131 -13.70 9.96 -23.93
CA VAL A 131 -12.99 9.44 -25.09
C VAL A 131 -12.49 10.61 -25.94
N TRP A 132 -11.25 10.54 -26.38
CA TRP A 132 -10.78 11.38 -27.45
C TRP A 132 -11.24 10.78 -28.77
N ALA A 133 -11.97 11.57 -29.56
CA ALA A 133 -12.55 11.09 -30.80
C ALA A 133 -12.52 12.15 -31.91
N ARG A 134 -12.52 11.66 -33.16
CA ARG A 134 -12.78 12.50 -34.34
C ARG A 134 -13.68 11.78 -35.31
N ASN A 135 -14.48 12.57 -36.02
CA ASN A 135 -15.28 12.07 -37.14
C ASN A 135 -14.36 11.80 -38.35
N ALA A 136 -14.19 10.55 -38.70
CA ALA A 136 -13.40 10.08 -39.84
C ALA A 136 -14.27 9.66 -41.02
N GLY A 137 -15.60 9.84 -40.94
CA GLY A 137 -16.58 9.50 -41.98
C GLY A 137 -16.90 10.66 -42.93
N ASP A 138 -17.76 10.36 -43.89
CA ASP A 138 -18.20 11.32 -44.91
C ASP A 138 -19.35 12.23 -44.44
N ARG A 139 -19.85 12.06 -43.22
CA ARG A 139 -21.03 12.75 -42.71
C ARG A 139 -20.60 13.90 -41.80
N ALA A 140 -21.53 14.84 -41.54
CA ALA A 140 -21.28 15.97 -40.65
C ALA A 140 -21.05 15.56 -39.20
N ALA A 141 -21.65 14.45 -38.75
CA ALA A 141 -21.48 13.85 -37.44
C ALA A 141 -21.74 12.36 -37.47
N GLU A 142 -21.08 11.63 -36.63
CA GLU A 142 -21.31 10.19 -36.35
C GLU A 142 -21.70 10.01 -34.91
N GLN A 143 -22.36 8.91 -34.59
CA GLN A 143 -22.73 8.56 -33.22
C GLN A 143 -22.08 7.26 -32.78
N ILE A 144 -21.54 7.25 -31.58
CA ILE A 144 -21.10 6.05 -30.89
C ILE A 144 -22.00 5.78 -29.69
N GLY A 145 -22.32 4.51 -29.46
CA GLY A 145 -22.93 4.04 -28.24
C GLY A 145 -21.85 3.59 -27.27
N VAL A 146 -21.97 3.93 -26.01
CA VAL A 146 -21.15 3.41 -24.93
C VAL A 146 -22.04 2.65 -23.98
N GLN A 147 -21.67 1.42 -23.61
CA GLN A 147 -22.53 0.48 -22.90
C GLN A 147 -21.79 -0.24 -21.78
N LEU A 148 -22.49 -0.47 -20.68
CA LEU A 148 -22.10 -1.49 -19.69
C LEU A 148 -22.90 -2.76 -20.00
N CYS A 149 -22.20 -3.89 -20.06
CA CYS A 149 -22.74 -5.18 -20.46
C CYS A 149 -22.45 -6.24 -19.39
N LEU A 150 -23.33 -7.22 -19.24
CA LEU A 150 -22.97 -8.44 -18.54
C LEU A 150 -22.23 -9.38 -19.49
N PRO A 151 -21.18 -10.10 -19.02
CA PRO A 151 -20.48 -11.09 -19.83
C PRO A 151 -21.46 -12.13 -20.38
N SER A 152 -21.31 -12.47 -21.66
CA SER A 152 -22.22 -13.40 -22.32
C SER A 152 -21.84 -14.84 -22.04
N THR A 153 -22.79 -15.63 -21.55
CA THR A 153 -22.63 -17.09 -21.45
C THR A 153 -23.00 -17.82 -22.75
N MET A 154 -23.58 -17.13 -23.76
CA MET A 154 -24.06 -17.71 -25.03
C MET A 154 -23.81 -16.82 -26.26
N GLY A 155 -22.92 -15.82 -26.18
CA GLY A 155 -22.56 -14.98 -27.35
C GLY A 155 -23.51 -13.80 -27.61
N GLU A 156 -24.51 -13.55 -26.77
CA GLU A 156 -25.32 -12.34 -26.81
C GLU A 156 -25.09 -11.54 -25.51
N GLU A 157 -24.16 -10.60 -25.58
CA GLU A 157 -23.92 -9.67 -24.47
C GLU A 157 -25.14 -8.81 -24.21
N GLN A 158 -25.59 -8.75 -22.96
CA GLN A 158 -26.73 -7.95 -22.56
C GLN A 158 -26.26 -6.61 -22.00
N ALA A 159 -26.40 -5.55 -22.81
CA ALA A 159 -26.24 -4.18 -22.33
C ALA A 159 -27.36 -3.85 -21.32
N PHE A 160 -26.97 -3.42 -20.13
CA PHE A 160 -27.91 -2.99 -19.07
C PHE A 160 -27.91 -1.48 -18.85
N CYS A 161 -26.86 -0.77 -19.36
CA CYS A 161 -26.77 0.68 -19.32
C CYS A 161 -26.16 1.19 -20.62
N GLN A 162 -26.65 2.33 -21.13
CA GLN A 162 -26.17 2.91 -22.40
C GLN A 162 -26.19 4.42 -22.37
N GLY A 163 -25.13 5.02 -22.94
CA GLY A 163 -25.01 6.42 -23.31
C GLY A 163 -24.76 6.57 -24.81
N VAL A 164 -24.93 7.79 -25.33
CA VAL A 164 -24.65 8.12 -26.73
C VAL A 164 -23.78 9.36 -26.79
N ILE A 165 -22.71 9.28 -27.55
CA ILE A 165 -21.82 10.42 -27.85
C ILE A 165 -21.95 10.75 -29.33
N THR A 166 -22.14 12.04 -29.65
CA THR A 166 -22.15 12.55 -31.02
C THR A 166 -20.80 13.16 -31.36
N VAL A 167 -20.07 12.54 -32.25
CA VAL A 167 -18.75 12.96 -32.74
C VAL A 167 -18.94 13.84 -33.96
N ASP A 168 -18.87 15.16 -33.76
CA ASP A 168 -19.20 16.21 -34.75
C ASP A 168 -17.98 16.94 -35.31
N SER A 169 -16.76 16.60 -34.88
CA SER A 169 -15.53 17.26 -35.29
C SER A 169 -14.63 16.33 -36.12
N PRO A 170 -14.07 16.80 -37.24
CA PRO A 170 -13.00 16.09 -37.97
C PRO A 170 -11.65 16.21 -37.25
N GLU A 171 -11.52 17.13 -36.27
CA GLU A 171 -10.36 17.27 -35.41
C GLU A 171 -10.58 16.51 -34.11
N TRP A 172 -9.51 16.05 -33.48
CA TRP A 172 -9.57 15.38 -32.21
C TRP A 172 -10.15 16.28 -31.11
N LYS A 173 -11.15 15.77 -30.40
CA LYS A 173 -11.76 16.38 -29.22
C LYS A 173 -12.04 15.33 -28.16
N LYS A 174 -11.99 15.74 -26.89
CA LYS A 174 -12.49 14.94 -25.77
C LYS A 174 -14.01 15.05 -25.69
N TYR A 175 -14.71 13.94 -25.65
CA TYR A 175 -16.15 13.82 -25.47
C TYR A 175 -16.43 13.06 -24.18
N GLU A 176 -17.52 13.39 -23.52
CA GLU A 176 -17.88 12.77 -22.24
C GLU A 176 -19.37 12.46 -22.18
N VAL A 177 -19.72 11.42 -21.42
CA VAL A 177 -21.10 11.08 -21.05
C VAL A 177 -21.09 10.32 -19.72
N THR A 178 -22.09 10.57 -18.88
CA THR A 178 -22.28 9.85 -17.62
C THR A 178 -23.27 8.71 -17.79
N LEU A 179 -22.93 7.55 -17.27
CA LEU A 179 -23.79 6.36 -17.19
C LEU A 179 -24.20 6.16 -15.74
N THR A 180 -25.46 5.85 -15.47
CA THR A 180 -25.92 5.41 -14.14
C THR A 180 -26.24 3.94 -14.20
N SER A 181 -25.54 3.13 -13.41
CA SER A 181 -25.77 1.68 -13.40
C SER A 181 -27.10 1.33 -12.71
N PRO A 182 -28.00 0.57 -13.34
CA PRO A 182 -29.24 0.12 -12.72
C PRO A 182 -29.06 -1.12 -11.81
N LEU A 183 -27.88 -1.74 -11.82
CA LEU A 183 -27.59 -2.98 -11.08
C LEU A 183 -26.14 -3.00 -10.58
N THR A 184 -25.88 -3.87 -9.60
CA THR A 184 -24.52 -4.18 -9.13
C THR A 184 -23.99 -5.39 -9.90
N ALA A 185 -22.77 -5.28 -10.42
CA ALA A 185 -22.05 -6.38 -11.07
C ALA A 185 -20.55 -6.24 -10.77
N GLU A 186 -19.94 -7.31 -10.31
CA GLU A 186 -18.49 -7.38 -10.05
C GLU A 186 -17.69 -7.48 -11.36
N LYS A 187 -18.25 -8.15 -12.37
CA LYS A 187 -17.58 -8.46 -13.64
C LYS A 187 -18.41 -8.04 -14.84
N ALA A 188 -18.70 -6.75 -14.93
CA ALA A 188 -19.24 -6.18 -16.17
C ALA A 188 -18.14 -5.99 -17.21
N GLU A 189 -18.55 -5.71 -18.45
CA GLU A 189 -17.72 -5.33 -19.58
C GLU A 189 -18.16 -3.96 -20.11
N PHE A 190 -17.22 -3.24 -20.72
CA PHE A 190 -17.52 -1.95 -21.36
C PHE A 190 -17.46 -2.07 -22.87
N ARG A 191 -18.47 -1.59 -23.57
CA ARG A 191 -18.54 -1.65 -25.04
C ARG A 191 -18.67 -0.28 -25.64
N VAL A 192 -17.89 -0.02 -26.71
CA VAL A 192 -18.07 1.12 -27.61
C VAL A 192 -18.46 0.59 -28.99
N LEU A 193 -19.57 1.10 -29.53
CA LEU A 193 -20.09 0.67 -30.83
C LEU A 193 -20.40 1.85 -31.75
N LEU A 194 -20.15 1.67 -33.04
CA LEU A 194 -20.62 2.59 -34.07
C LEU A 194 -22.15 2.44 -34.23
N MET A 195 -22.88 3.52 -33.94
CA MET A 195 -24.34 3.45 -33.97
C MET A 195 -24.89 3.41 -35.41
N ARG A 196 -26.00 2.69 -35.53
CA ARG A 196 -26.72 2.60 -36.83
C ARG A 196 -27.68 3.78 -36.94
N GLU A 197 -27.72 4.37 -38.15
CA GLU A 197 -28.80 5.27 -38.51
C GLU A 197 -30.02 4.45 -38.93
N TRP A 198 -31.18 4.70 -38.31
CA TRP A 198 -32.48 4.11 -38.69
C TRP A 198 -32.47 2.59 -38.95
N ARG A 199 -31.76 1.78 -38.16
CA ARG A 199 -31.65 0.31 -38.29
C ARG A 199 -30.59 -0.23 -39.27
N ALA A 200 -29.77 0.60 -39.87
CA ALA A 200 -28.74 0.15 -40.77
C ALA A 200 -27.48 1.04 -40.66
N HIS A 201 -26.30 0.42 -40.81
CA HIS A 201 -25.07 1.17 -41.08
C HIS A 201 -25.07 1.58 -42.55
N VAL A 202 -24.45 2.69 -42.88
CA VAL A 202 -24.31 3.18 -44.25
C VAL A 202 -22.83 3.32 -44.62
N PRO A 203 -22.48 3.10 -45.92
CA PRO A 203 -21.10 3.32 -46.40
C PRO A 203 -20.62 4.72 -46.05
N GLY A 204 -19.32 4.85 -45.75
CA GLY A 204 -18.70 6.13 -45.36
C GLY A 204 -18.79 6.47 -43.88
N GLN A 205 -19.46 5.69 -43.05
CA GLN A 205 -19.40 5.86 -41.59
C GLN A 205 -18.02 5.46 -41.05
N ALA A 206 -17.41 6.34 -40.25
CA ALA A 206 -16.17 6.05 -39.53
C ALA A 206 -15.97 7.03 -38.39
N VAL A 207 -15.49 6.50 -37.22
CA VAL A 207 -15.08 7.27 -36.09
C VAL A 207 -13.73 6.77 -35.61
N ASP A 208 -12.82 7.68 -35.34
CA ASP A 208 -11.54 7.39 -34.69
C ASP A 208 -11.67 7.63 -33.20
N LEU A 209 -11.15 6.68 -32.39
CA LEU A 209 -11.23 6.69 -30.91
C LEU A 209 -9.86 6.45 -30.33
N GLU A 210 -9.51 7.26 -29.33
CA GLU A 210 -8.27 7.17 -28.57
C GLU A 210 -8.55 7.51 -27.12
N HIS A 211 -7.72 7.04 -26.17
CA HIS A 211 -7.79 7.28 -24.74
C HIS A 211 -9.22 7.11 -24.19
N ILE A 212 -9.73 5.89 -24.32
CA ILE A 212 -11.06 5.51 -23.86
C ILE A 212 -10.97 5.24 -22.34
N SER A 213 -11.80 5.91 -21.57
CA SER A 213 -11.72 5.91 -20.11
C SER A 213 -13.10 5.76 -19.47
N LEU A 214 -13.17 5.06 -18.35
CA LEU A 214 -14.36 4.87 -17.53
C LEU A 214 -14.01 5.00 -16.05
N PHE A 215 -14.49 6.04 -15.39
CA PHE A 215 -14.27 6.28 -13.97
C PHE A 215 -15.58 6.30 -13.19
N PRO A 216 -15.63 5.80 -11.95
CA PRO A 216 -16.69 6.17 -11.03
C PRO A 216 -16.67 7.69 -10.82
N VAL A 217 -17.84 8.31 -10.73
CA VAL A 217 -17.94 9.76 -10.41
C VAL A 217 -17.56 9.98 -8.94
N GLU A 218 -17.88 9.04 -8.09
CA GLU A 218 -17.50 9.06 -6.67
C GLU A 218 -16.12 8.44 -6.45
N THR A 219 -15.09 9.28 -6.40
CA THR A 219 -13.70 8.91 -6.09
C THR A 219 -13.29 9.41 -4.70
N PHE A 220 -12.13 9.02 -4.22
CA PHE A 220 -11.58 9.57 -2.99
C PHE A 220 -11.46 11.09 -3.10
N ARG A 221 -12.06 11.81 -2.14
CA ARG A 221 -12.18 13.28 -2.08
C ARG A 221 -12.82 13.95 -3.30
N GLY A 222 -13.39 13.17 -4.22
CA GLY A 222 -14.08 13.67 -5.41
C GLY A 222 -13.16 14.16 -6.54
N ASP A 223 -11.89 13.76 -6.53
CA ASP A 223 -10.95 14.08 -7.59
C ASP A 223 -11.36 13.43 -8.90
N GLU A 224 -11.40 14.25 -9.97
CA GLU A 224 -11.61 13.74 -11.32
C GLU A 224 -10.43 12.85 -11.73
N ASN A 225 -10.69 11.65 -12.28
CA ASN A 225 -9.67 10.64 -12.54
C ASN A 225 -8.84 10.28 -11.30
N GLY A 226 -9.49 10.22 -10.15
CA GLY A 226 -8.89 10.04 -8.85
C GLY A 226 -8.71 8.59 -8.44
N LEU A 227 -8.64 8.40 -7.13
CA LEU A 227 -8.40 7.10 -6.52
C LEU A 227 -9.72 6.39 -6.18
N ARG A 228 -9.70 5.08 -6.19
CA ARG A 228 -10.78 4.23 -5.71
C ARG A 228 -11.05 4.51 -4.23
N LYS A 229 -12.28 4.94 -3.94
CA LYS A 229 -12.64 5.56 -2.66
C LYS A 229 -12.43 4.61 -1.47
N ASP A 230 -12.92 3.39 -1.57
CA ASP A 230 -12.85 2.38 -0.51
C ASP A 230 -11.40 2.00 -0.14
N ILE A 231 -10.52 1.79 -1.13
CA ILE A 231 -9.11 1.50 -0.93
C ILE A 231 -8.40 2.71 -0.29
N ALA A 232 -8.60 3.91 -0.84
CA ALA A 232 -7.95 5.11 -0.34
C ALA A 232 -8.42 5.49 1.08
N GLU A 233 -9.70 5.30 1.40
CA GLU A 233 -10.25 5.47 2.77
C GLU A 233 -9.67 4.45 3.75
N ALA A 234 -9.51 3.18 3.33
CA ALA A 234 -8.85 2.15 4.15
C ALA A 234 -7.39 2.52 4.46
N ILE A 235 -6.66 3.05 3.48
CA ILE A 235 -5.28 3.54 3.66
C ILE A 235 -5.25 4.78 4.57
N ALA A 236 -6.10 5.77 4.33
CA ALA A 236 -6.17 6.99 5.13
C ALA A 236 -6.52 6.71 6.61
N ALA A 237 -7.35 5.69 6.88
CA ALA A 237 -7.72 5.28 8.23
C ALA A 237 -6.57 4.67 9.04
N LEU A 238 -5.42 4.40 8.44
CA LEU A 238 -4.18 4.03 9.14
C LEU A 238 -3.46 5.24 9.75
N GLU A 239 -3.83 6.47 9.39
CA GLU A 239 -3.16 7.71 9.84
C GLU A 239 -1.63 7.59 9.72
N PRO A 240 -1.10 7.27 8.53
CA PRO A 240 0.34 6.99 8.37
C PRO A 240 1.17 8.27 8.50
N GLY A 241 2.32 8.17 9.15
CA GLY A 241 3.27 9.28 9.26
C GLY A 241 4.16 9.46 8.02
N VAL A 242 4.34 8.42 7.21
CA VAL A 242 5.13 8.45 5.97
C VAL A 242 4.51 7.54 4.92
N PHE A 243 4.58 7.95 3.65
CA PHE A 243 4.12 7.20 2.48
C PHE A 243 5.27 7.02 1.51
N ARG A 244 5.85 5.81 1.45
CA ARG A 244 6.92 5.42 0.52
C ARG A 244 6.32 4.95 -0.79
N PHE A 245 6.79 5.49 -1.91
CA PHE A 245 6.37 5.18 -3.28
C PHE A 245 7.51 5.39 -4.30
N PRO A 246 7.40 4.94 -5.56
CA PRO A 246 6.33 4.18 -6.19
C PRO A 246 6.43 2.69 -5.91
N GLY A 247 7.41 2.27 -5.12
CA GLY A 247 7.58 0.88 -4.74
C GLY A 247 8.98 0.48 -4.34
N GLY A 248 9.17 -0.79 -4.48
CA GLY A 248 10.36 -1.60 -4.36
C GLY A 248 11.00 -1.86 -5.72
N CYS A 249 10.96 -3.13 -6.20
CA CYS A 249 11.65 -3.55 -7.42
C CYS A 249 11.19 -2.86 -8.71
N ILE A 250 9.99 -2.28 -8.77
CA ILE A 250 9.56 -1.51 -9.95
C ILE A 250 10.38 -0.23 -10.17
N VAL A 251 10.98 0.34 -9.11
CA VAL A 251 11.88 1.50 -9.22
C VAL A 251 13.02 1.20 -10.18
N GLU A 252 13.50 -0.03 -10.18
CA GLU A 252 14.66 -0.52 -10.89
C GLU A 252 14.32 -1.16 -12.24
N GLY A 253 13.10 -1.73 -12.34
CA GLY A 253 12.64 -2.46 -13.52
C GLY A 253 13.33 -3.81 -13.73
N THR A 254 12.93 -4.55 -14.74
CA THR A 254 13.64 -5.76 -15.22
C THR A 254 14.97 -5.38 -15.87
N ASN A 255 15.01 -4.22 -16.49
CA ASN A 255 16.19 -3.55 -17.05
C ASN A 255 16.02 -2.03 -16.88
N LEU A 256 17.06 -1.25 -17.19
CA LEU A 256 17.01 0.20 -17.01
C LEU A 256 15.99 0.92 -17.91
N GLU A 257 15.56 0.30 -19.00
CA GLU A 257 14.52 0.87 -19.90
C GLU A 257 13.13 0.77 -19.27
N THR A 258 12.88 -0.30 -18.51
CA THR A 258 11.59 -0.57 -17.85
C THR A 258 11.55 -0.09 -16.40
N ARG A 259 12.61 0.59 -15.91
CA ARG A 259 12.59 1.24 -14.58
C ARG A 259 11.46 2.25 -14.49
N TYR A 260 10.97 2.51 -13.29
CA TYR A 260 9.99 3.57 -13.07
C TYR A 260 10.65 4.93 -13.31
N GLN A 261 10.40 5.52 -14.49
CA GLN A 261 10.87 6.87 -14.81
C GLN A 261 9.80 7.89 -14.43
N TRP A 262 9.97 8.54 -13.28
CA TRP A 262 8.98 9.45 -12.71
C TRP A 262 8.58 10.61 -13.68
N LYS A 263 9.52 11.09 -14.51
CA LYS A 263 9.26 12.13 -15.52
C LYS A 263 8.24 11.71 -16.57
N ASN A 264 8.05 10.41 -16.76
CA ASN A 264 7.00 9.86 -17.62
C ASN A 264 5.63 9.84 -16.95
N SER A 265 5.58 9.94 -15.62
CA SER A 265 4.35 9.85 -14.83
C SER A 265 3.76 11.21 -14.41
N VAL A 266 4.28 12.31 -14.99
CA VAL A 266 3.78 13.68 -14.73
C VAL A 266 3.36 14.35 -16.04
N GLY A 267 2.57 15.43 -15.94
CA GLY A 267 1.95 16.09 -17.08
C GLY A 267 0.58 15.50 -17.46
N PRO A 268 0.01 15.87 -18.61
CA PRO A 268 -1.31 15.38 -19.04
C PRO A 268 -1.34 13.85 -19.14
N VAL A 269 -2.35 13.23 -18.56
CA VAL A 269 -2.49 11.76 -18.46
C VAL A 269 -2.51 11.10 -19.83
N GLU A 270 -3.13 11.73 -20.82
CA GLU A 270 -3.26 11.23 -22.18
C GLU A 270 -1.91 11.11 -22.91
N ASN A 271 -0.89 11.84 -22.45
CA ASN A 271 0.44 11.82 -23.06
C ASN A 271 1.49 11.14 -22.18
N ARG A 272 1.09 10.45 -21.11
CA ARG A 272 2.00 9.61 -20.31
C ARG A 272 2.16 8.27 -21.01
N PRO A 273 3.39 7.82 -21.34
CA PRO A 273 3.59 6.53 -21.97
C PRO A 273 3.25 5.41 -21.01
N ILE A 274 2.89 4.26 -21.52
CA ILE A 274 2.82 3.06 -20.68
C ILE A 274 4.22 2.50 -20.42
N ASN A 275 4.34 1.78 -19.31
CA ASN A 275 5.55 1.04 -18.96
C ASN A 275 5.21 -0.43 -18.69
N LYS A 276 6.03 -1.33 -19.22
CA LYS A 276 5.88 -2.76 -18.92
C LYS A 276 6.38 -3.01 -17.51
N THR A 277 5.49 -3.46 -16.62
CA THR A 277 5.88 -3.67 -15.23
C THR A 277 6.85 -4.84 -15.10
N ARG A 278 7.76 -4.74 -14.14
CA ARG A 278 8.65 -5.82 -13.76
C ARG A 278 7.91 -7.14 -13.43
N TRP A 279 6.70 -7.05 -12.90
CA TRP A 279 5.93 -8.17 -12.40
C TRP A 279 5.22 -9.00 -13.47
N SER A 280 5.28 -8.61 -14.74
CA SER A 280 4.63 -9.35 -15.86
C SER A 280 5.06 -10.80 -15.93
N TYR A 281 6.33 -11.11 -15.70
CA TYR A 281 6.92 -12.46 -15.88
C TYR A 281 7.73 -12.97 -14.67
N THR A 282 7.78 -12.25 -13.56
CA THR A 282 8.65 -12.59 -12.43
C THR A 282 8.25 -13.90 -11.75
N PHE A 283 6.96 -14.14 -11.61
CA PHE A 283 6.45 -15.30 -10.88
C PHE A 283 5.87 -16.37 -11.82
N PRO A 284 6.60 -17.49 -12.07
CA PRO A 284 6.14 -18.54 -13.00
C PRO A 284 4.80 -19.17 -12.61
N HIS A 285 4.41 -19.12 -11.34
CA HIS A 285 3.16 -19.70 -10.88
C HIS A 285 1.94 -18.83 -11.22
N ARG A 286 2.12 -17.52 -11.48
CA ARG A 286 1.07 -16.55 -11.82
C ARG A 286 1.66 -15.44 -12.69
N MET A 287 1.82 -15.70 -14.00
CA MET A 287 2.29 -14.71 -14.95
C MET A 287 1.13 -13.90 -15.52
N PHE A 288 1.33 -12.59 -15.63
CA PHE A 288 0.40 -11.65 -16.26
C PHE A 288 1.15 -10.85 -17.33
N PRO A 289 1.31 -11.38 -18.55
CA PRO A 289 2.11 -10.76 -19.61
C PRO A 289 1.58 -9.38 -20.07
N ASP A 290 0.32 -9.10 -19.79
CA ASP A 290 -0.40 -7.86 -20.05
C ASP A 290 -0.50 -6.94 -18.81
N TYR A 291 0.38 -7.13 -17.82
CA TYR A 291 0.50 -6.23 -16.67
C TYR A 291 1.41 -5.06 -17.05
N TYR A 292 0.82 -3.90 -17.27
CA TYR A 292 1.48 -2.64 -17.59
C TYR A 292 1.10 -1.57 -16.59
N GLN A 293 1.93 -0.53 -16.50
CA GLN A 293 1.65 0.70 -15.78
C GLN A 293 1.22 1.78 -16.78
N SER A 294 0.00 2.29 -16.64
CA SER A 294 -0.47 3.41 -17.47
C SER A 294 0.08 4.76 -17.04
N TYR A 295 0.74 4.81 -15.89
CA TYR A 295 1.13 6.03 -15.20
C TYR A 295 -0.05 6.98 -14.90
N GLY A 296 -1.29 6.51 -14.96
CA GLY A 296 -2.44 7.27 -14.52
C GLY A 296 -2.35 7.66 -13.05
N LEU A 297 -1.88 6.73 -12.23
CA LEU A 297 -1.38 6.97 -10.87
C LEU A 297 0.13 7.19 -10.97
N GLY A 298 0.56 8.43 -10.97
CA GLY A 298 1.97 8.82 -11.12
C GLY A 298 2.50 9.60 -9.91
N PHE A 299 3.68 10.18 -10.06
CA PHE A 299 4.34 10.87 -8.94
C PHE A 299 3.53 12.07 -8.43
N TYR A 300 2.89 12.81 -9.31
CA TYR A 300 2.01 13.91 -8.88
C TYR A 300 0.86 13.40 -8.00
N GLU A 301 0.21 12.33 -8.41
CA GLU A 301 -0.89 11.71 -7.69
C GLU A 301 -0.42 11.09 -6.36
N TYR A 302 0.78 10.49 -6.30
CA TYR A 302 1.36 10.01 -5.05
C TYR A 302 1.65 11.13 -4.05
N PHE A 303 2.24 12.23 -4.50
CA PHE A 303 2.48 13.40 -3.65
C PHE A 303 1.18 14.01 -3.14
N ARG A 304 0.18 14.16 -4.02
CA ARG A 304 -1.16 14.63 -3.65
C ARG A 304 -1.79 13.73 -2.61
N PHE A 305 -1.76 12.42 -2.82
CA PHE A 305 -2.32 11.48 -1.88
C PHE A 305 -1.62 11.50 -0.53
N ALA A 306 -0.29 11.57 -0.50
CA ALA A 306 0.46 11.72 0.75
C ALA A 306 0.02 12.96 1.55
N GLU A 307 -0.10 14.12 0.88
CA GLU A 307 -0.60 15.35 1.50
C GLU A 307 -2.03 15.21 2.02
N GLU A 308 -2.92 14.58 1.25
CA GLU A 308 -4.33 14.39 1.60
C GLU A 308 -4.56 13.49 2.80
N ILE A 309 -3.70 12.51 3.02
CA ILE A 309 -3.74 11.61 4.19
C ILE A 309 -2.85 12.08 5.34
N GLY A 310 -2.14 13.22 5.16
CA GLY A 310 -1.28 13.81 6.18
C GLY A 310 0.04 13.08 6.40
N ALA A 311 0.49 12.27 5.42
CA ALA A 311 1.74 11.53 5.47
C ALA A 311 2.90 12.32 4.83
N GLU A 312 4.11 12.17 5.35
CA GLU A 312 5.33 12.64 4.71
C GLU A 312 5.59 11.87 3.41
N PRO A 313 5.70 12.49 2.24
CA PRO A 313 6.01 11.78 1.01
C PRO A 313 7.46 11.27 1.03
N LEU A 314 7.67 10.00 0.63
CA LEU A 314 8.97 9.39 0.53
C LEU A 314 9.13 8.70 -0.83
N PRO A 315 9.53 9.46 -1.86
CA PRO A 315 9.84 8.89 -3.16
C PRO A 315 11.15 8.10 -3.14
N VAL A 316 11.18 7.00 -3.90
CA VAL A 316 12.39 6.22 -4.17
C VAL A 316 12.69 6.29 -5.66
N VAL A 317 13.98 6.53 -6.01
CA VAL A 317 14.43 6.63 -7.40
C VAL A 317 15.56 5.66 -7.72
N SER A 318 15.68 5.27 -8.98
CA SER A 318 16.71 4.35 -9.45
C SER A 318 18.11 4.97 -9.30
N CYS A 319 19.06 4.14 -8.86
CA CYS A 319 20.48 4.50 -8.78
C CYS A 319 21.30 4.01 -10.00
N GLY A 320 20.64 3.65 -11.10
CA GLY A 320 21.29 3.15 -12.31
C GLY A 320 21.69 1.68 -12.25
N ILE A 321 21.06 0.90 -11.37
CA ILE A 321 21.15 -0.57 -11.30
C ILE A 321 19.77 -1.12 -11.58
N ALA A 322 19.65 -2.10 -12.50
CA ALA A 322 18.43 -2.86 -12.69
C ALA A 322 18.19 -3.79 -11.50
N CYS A 323 16.95 -4.27 -11.32
CA CYS A 323 16.63 -5.13 -10.18
C CYS A 323 17.53 -6.37 -10.13
N GLN A 324 18.25 -6.54 -9.03
CA GLN A 324 19.24 -7.63 -8.88
C GLN A 324 18.59 -9.01 -8.70
N PHE A 325 17.25 -9.07 -8.50
CA PHE A 325 16.45 -10.30 -8.51
C PHE A 325 15.86 -10.65 -9.87
N GLU A 326 16.39 -10.12 -10.96
CA GLU A 326 15.87 -10.43 -12.28
C GLU A 326 15.98 -11.93 -12.62
N ASN A 327 15.09 -12.40 -13.51
CA ASN A 327 15.04 -13.81 -13.88
C ASN A 327 15.96 -14.16 -15.07
N GLU A 328 16.42 -13.14 -15.80
CA GLU A 328 17.17 -13.32 -17.06
C GLU A 328 18.50 -12.54 -17.01
N PRO A 329 19.62 -13.24 -16.79
CA PRO A 329 20.94 -12.59 -16.62
C PRO A 329 21.37 -11.64 -17.74
N HIS A 330 20.91 -11.89 -18.98
CA HIS A 330 21.24 -11.05 -20.13
C HIS A 330 20.40 -9.76 -20.21
N TRP A 331 19.39 -9.60 -19.39
CA TRP A 331 18.61 -8.34 -19.27
C TRP A 331 19.23 -7.40 -18.24
N HIS A 332 20.11 -7.93 -17.42
CA HIS A 332 20.77 -7.13 -16.41
C HIS A 332 21.69 -6.10 -17.07
N SER A 333 21.35 -4.86 -16.93
CA SER A 333 22.12 -3.76 -17.51
C SER A 333 22.24 -2.64 -16.48
N ASP A 334 23.44 -2.51 -15.91
CA ASP A 334 23.73 -1.39 -15.01
C ASP A 334 24.36 -0.25 -15.82
N ALA A 335 24.03 0.97 -15.46
CA ALA A 335 24.77 2.13 -15.91
C ALA A 335 26.20 2.08 -15.31
N SER A 336 27.21 2.42 -16.09
CA SER A 336 28.55 2.64 -15.55
C SER A 336 28.56 3.90 -14.67
N LEU A 337 29.60 4.06 -13.85
CA LEU A 337 29.74 5.27 -13.02
C LEU A 337 29.80 6.56 -13.84
N ASP A 338 30.32 6.49 -15.06
CA ASP A 338 30.41 7.64 -15.98
C ASP A 338 29.07 7.96 -16.66
N GLU A 339 28.07 7.06 -16.55
CA GLU A 339 26.72 7.20 -17.13
C GLU A 339 25.66 7.55 -16.08
N LEU A 340 26.04 7.88 -14.85
CA LEU A 340 25.10 8.16 -13.76
C LEU A 340 24.45 9.54 -13.82
N GLU A 341 24.98 10.48 -14.60
CA GLU A 341 24.46 11.86 -14.67
C GLU A 341 22.93 11.91 -14.87
N PRO A 342 22.31 11.18 -15.83
CA PRO A 342 20.85 11.23 -16.01
C PRO A 342 20.04 10.72 -14.79
N PHE A 343 20.57 9.78 -14.01
CA PHE A 343 19.91 9.26 -12.80
C PHE A 343 20.04 10.24 -11.65
N VAL A 344 21.19 10.91 -11.53
CA VAL A 344 21.39 11.97 -10.54
C VAL A 344 20.48 13.15 -10.85
N ASP A 345 20.38 13.55 -12.12
CA ASP A 345 19.46 14.61 -12.57
C ASP A 345 17.99 14.22 -12.28
N ASP A 346 17.61 12.96 -12.45
CA ASP A 346 16.28 12.49 -12.08
C ASP A 346 15.99 12.73 -10.59
N ALA A 347 16.95 12.49 -9.70
CA ALA A 347 16.80 12.74 -8.28
C ALA A 347 16.73 14.25 -7.94
N LEU A 348 17.61 15.07 -8.53
CA LEU A 348 17.65 16.52 -8.31
C LEU A 348 16.39 17.22 -8.86
N ASP A 349 15.95 16.80 -10.04
CA ASP A 349 14.74 17.31 -10.69
C ASP A 349 13.46 16.92 -9.93
N LEU A 350 13.45 15.73 -9.31
CA LEU A 350 12.34 15.31 -8.46
C LEU A 350 12.22 16.18 -7.20
N ILE A 351 13.36 16.51 -6.58
CA ILE A 351 13.37 17.45 -5.45
C ILE A 351 12.87 18.82 -5.90
N GLU A 352 13.27 19.29 -7.09
CA GLU A 352 12.76 20.54 -7.67
C GLU A 352 11.26 20.45 -8.01
N PHE A 353 10.79 19.32 -8.55
CA PHE A 353 9.36 19.09 -8.78
C PHE A 353 8.57 19.20 -7.48
N ALA A 354 9.05 18.58 -6.41
CA ALA A 354 8.36 18.59 -5.12
C ALA A 354 8.44 19.95 -4.41
N ASN A 355 9.62 20.59 -4.38
CA ASN A 355 9.89 21.73 -3.52
C ASN A 355 10.24 23.02 -4.26
N GLY A 356 10.56 22.94 -5.55
CA GLY A 356 10.99 24.09 -6.35
C GLY A 356 9.89 25.17 -6.51
N PRO A 357 10.30 26.44 -6.70
CA PRO A 357 9.35 27.52 -6.96
C PRO A 357 8.69 27.35 -8.33
N VAL A 358 7.51 27.97 -8.51
CA VAL A 358 6.69 27.85 -9.73
C VAL A 358 7.34 28.36 -11.01
N ASP A 359 8.40 29.15 -10.92
CA ASP A 359 9.21 29.66 -12.03
C ASP A 359 10.43 28.80 -12.35
N SER A 360 10.70 27.75 -11.56
CA SER A 360 11.67 26.72 -11.91
C SER A 360 11.11 25.75 -12.95
N GLU A 361 11.96 24.93 -13.56
CA GLU A 361 11.53 24.02 -14.64
C GLU A 361 10.48 23.02 -14.13
N TRP A 362 10.79 22.27 -13.06
CA TRP A 362 9.91 21.24 -12.54
C TRP A 362 8.85 21.74 -11.58
N GLY A 363 9.12 22.83 -10.85
CA GLY A 363 8.08 23.52 -10.05
C GLY A 363 6.95 24.08 -10.90
N ARG A 364 7.25 24.53 -12.14
CA ARG A 364 6.25 24.93 -13.12
C ARG A 364 5.38 23.74 -13.56
N VAL A 365 5.98 22.57 -13.85
CA VAL A 365 5.22 21.36 -14.22
C VAL A 365 4.23 21.00 -13.11
N ARG A 366 4.68 21.00 -11.83
CA ARG A 366 3.78 20.78 -10.68
C ARG A 366 2.63 21.79 -10.65
N ALA A 367 2.93 23.09 -10.86
CA ALA A 367 1.93 24.15 -10.84
C ALA A 367 0.92 24.03 -12.00
N GLU A 368 1.38 23.66 -13.21
CA GLU A 368 0.53 23.41 -14.38
C GLU A 368 -0.39 22.20 -14.17
N MET A 369 0.02 21.22 -13.35
CA MET A 369 -0.80 20.09 -12.92
C MET A 369 -1.80 20.45 -11.81
N GLY A 370 -1.82 21.69 -11.33
CA GLY A 370 -2.82 22.20 -10.38
C GLY A 370 -2.32 22.38 -8.94
N HIS A 371 -1.02 22.14 -8.66
CA HIS A 371 -0.44 22.30 -7.33
C HIS A 371 0.73 23.29 -7.31
N PRO A 372 0.47 24.60 -7.22
CA PRO A 372 1.53 25.63 -7.22
C PRO A 372 2.39 25.59 -5.95
N GLU A 373 1.84 25.18 -4.81
CA GLU A 373 2.56 25.12 -3.54
C GLU A 373 3.54 23.91 -3.50
N PRO A 374 4.66 24.01 -2.78
CA PRO A 374 5.56 22.86 -2.60
C PRO A 374 4.92 21.75 -1.77
N PHE A 375 5.24 20.51 -2.08
CA PHE A 375 4.87 19.33 -1.28
C PHE A 375 5.70 19.15 0.01
N ASN A 376 6.71 20.00 0.22
CA ASN A 376 7.59 20.00 1.39
C ASN A 376 8.33 18.67 1.61
N LEU A 377 8.79 18.05 0.53
CA LEU A 377 9.60 16.83 0.56
C LEU A 377 10.79 16.98 1.50
N LYS A 378 10.96 16.02 2.41
CA LYS A 378 12.06 15.99 3.40
C LYS A 378 13.05 14.86 3.15
N TYR A 379 12.63 13.78 2.52
CA TYR A 379 13.44 12.57 2.33
C TYR A 379 13.35 12.05 0.90
N ILE A 380 14.45 11.45 0.43
CA ILE A 380 14.50 10.71 -0.84
C ILE A 380 15.26 9.40 -0.65
N GLY A 381 14.69 8.29 -1.16
CA GLY A 381 15.37 7.00 -1.23
C GLY A 381 16.14 6.86 -2.55
N ILE A 382 17.36 6.34 -2.49
CA ILE A 382 18.23 6.13 -3.65
C ILE A 382 18.50 4.63 -3.83
N GLY A 383 17.86 4.05 -4.86
CA GLY A 383 17.89 2.60 -5.10
C GLY A 383 16.99 1.82 -4.14
N ASN A 384 16.60 0.61 -4.54
CA ASN A 384 15.80 -0.31 -3.74
C ASN A 384 16.51 -1.65 -3.60
N GLU A 385 16.61 -2.18 -2.38
CA GLU A 385 17.21 -3.50 -2.09
C GLU A 385 18.57 -3.76 -2.75
N GLN A 386 19.33 -2.74 -3.06
CA GLN A 386 20.61 -2.87 -3.75
C GLN A 386 21.69 -3.42 -2.81
N TRP A 387 22.53 -4.33 -3.32
CA TRP A 387 23.64 -4.92 -2.56
C TRP A 387 24.94 -4.97 -3.35
N GLY A 388 26.02 -5.43 -2.69
CA GLY A 388 27.36 -5.55 -3.26
C GLY A 388 28.11 -4.23 -3.33
N GLU A 389 29.34 -4.26 -3.84
CA GLU A 389 30.26 -3.10 -3.86
C GLU A 389 29.84 -2.00 -4.84
N GLY A 390 29.09 -2.35 -5.88
CA GLY A 390 28.66 -1.42 -6.91
C GLY A 390 27.64 -0.37 -6.43
N TYR A 391 26.81 -0.71 -5.46
CA TYR A 391 25.79 0.19 -4.95
C TYR A 391 26.38 1.38 -4.16
N PRO A 392 27.21 1.19 -3.12
CA PRO A 392 27.80 2.32 -2.39
C PRO A 392 28.59 3.29 -3.25
N GLN A 393 29.24 2.81 -4.32
CA GLN A 393 29.99 3.67 -5.26
C GLN A 393 29.05 4.62 -6.01
N ARG A 394 27.87 4.13 -6.43
CA ARG A 394 26.83 4.95 -7.08
C ARG A 394 26.19 5.91 -6.09
N LEU A 395 25.79 5.40 -4.93
CA LEU A 395 25.15 6.21 -3.88
C LEU A 395 26.05 7.40 -3.47
N GLU A 396 27.38 7.24 -3.45
CA GLU A 396 28.32 8.32 -3.15
C GLU A 396 28.18 9.50 -4.12
N VAL A 397 27.92 9.23 -5.40
CA VAL A 397 27.71 10.27 -6.42
C VAL A 397 26.41 11.05 -6.12
N PHE A 398 25.32 10.33 -5.81
CA PHE A 398 24.04 10.95 -5.44
C PHE A 398 24.15 11.76 -4.14
N VAL A 399 24.75 11.20 -3.10
CA VAL A 399 24.95 11.88 -1.81
C VAL A 399 25.69 13.21 -2.02
N LYS A 400 26.76 13.21 -2.81
CA LYS A 400 27.51 14.43 -3.11
C LYS A 400 26.65 15.46 -3.83
N ALA A 401 25.94 15.07 -4.88
CA ALA A 401 25.13 15.99 -5.68
C ALA A 401 23.93 16.56 -4.88
N ILE A 402 23.23 15.72 -4.12
CA ILE A 402 22.08 16.15 -3.30
C ILE A 402 22.56 17.08 -2.18
N ARG A 403 23.63 16.73 -1.46
CA ARG A 403 24.18 17.58 -0.38
C ARG A 403 24.70 18.94 -0.89
N GLU A 404 25.17 19.00 -2.13
CA GLU A 404 25.60 20.27 -2.75
C GLU A 404 24.41 21.17 -3.10
N LYS A 405 23.33 20.62 -3.68
CA LYS A 405 22.18 21.41 -4.19
C LYS A 405 21.05 21.57 -3.17
N TYR A 406 20.78 20.52 -2.37
CA TYR A 406 19.65 20.43 -1.43
C TYR A 406 20.10 19.82 -0.08
N PRO A 407 20.96 20.51 0.68
CA PRO A 407 21.54 19.97 1.92
C PRO A 407 20.52 19.64 3.01
N GLU A 408 19.28 20.17 2.92
CA GLU A 408 18.18 19.94 3.84
C GLU A 408 17.45 18.61 3.60
N ILE A 409 17.63 17.98 2.44
CA ILE A 409 16.95 16.72 2.09
C ILE A 409 17.67 15.55 2.75
N GLY A 410 16.92 14.75 3.52
CA GLY A 410 17.40 13.52 4.10
C GLY A 410 17.55 12.41 3.03
N ILE A 411 18.69 11.74 3.04
CA ILE A 411 19.01 10.68 2.07
C ILE A 411 18.85 9.33 2.75
N ILE A 412 18.08 8.43 2.11
CA ILE A 412 17.88 7.06 2.56
C ILE A 412 18.63 6.13 1.61
N GLY A 413 19.53 5.31 2.18
CA GLY A 413 20.25 4.27 1.47
C GLY A 413 19.83 2.88 1.89
N SER A 414 20.00 1.88 1.03
CA SER A 414 19.56 0.50 1.26
C SER A 414 20.65 -0.32 1.97
N SER A 415 20.22 -1.22 2.87
CA SER A 415 21.06 -2.29 3.44
C SER A 415 20.95 -3.61 2.67
N GLY A 416 20.34 -3.58 1.48
CA GLY A 416 20.04 -4.75 0.67
C GLY A 416 18.77 -5.47 1.10
N PRO A 417 18.46 -6.64 0.49
CA PRO A 417 17.25 -7.39 0.76
C PRO A 417 17.38 -8.33 1.97
N TYR A 418 18.57 -8.40 2.55
CA TYR A 418 18.87 -9.35 3.61
C TYR A 418 18.71 -8.73 4.99
N LYS A 419 18.07 -9.43 5.91
CA LYS A 419 17.85 -8.99 7.28
C LYS A 419 19.10 -9.06 8.18
N ASP A 420 20.14 -9.78 7.74
CA ASP A 420 21.41 -10.00 8.45
C ASP A 420 22.48 -10.54 7.47
N GLY A 421 23.68 -10.78 7.93
CA GLY A 421 24.77 -11.38 7.17
C GLY A 421 25.81 -10.40 6.65
N GLU A 422 26.79 -10.91 5.87
CA GLU A 422 27.96 -10.16 5.45
C GLU A 422 27.60 -8.95 4.57
N ASP A 423 26.67 -9.10 3.62
CA ASP A 423 26.22 -7.99 2.76
C ASP A 423 25.50 -6.91 3.57
N PHE A 424 24.63 -7.29 4.49
CA PHE A 424 23.93 -6.37 5.38
C PHE A 424 24.91 -5.56 6.23
N GLU A 425 25.88 -6.23 6.87
CA GLU A 425 26.88 -5.55 7.70
C GLU A 425 27.81 -4.66 6.88
N TYR A 426 28.19 -5.10 5.67
CA TYR A 426 28.99 -4.33 4.73
C TYR A 426 28.26 -3.04 4.33
N LEU A 427 26.99 -3.16 3.92
CA LEU A 427 26.20 -2.00 3.50
C LEU A 427 25.95 -1.03 4.66
N TRP A 428 25.66 -1.51 5.86
CA TRP A 428 25.56 -0.66 7.04
C TRP A 428 26.85 0.14 7.32
N LYS A 429 28.01 -0.50 7.14
CA LYS A 429 29.31 0.17 7.28
C LYS A 429 29.46 1.27 6.21
N GLU A 430 29.10 0.98 4.98
CA GLU A 430 29.16 1.94 3.88
C GLU A 430 28.16 3.10 4.06
N MET A 431 26.95 2.82 4.51
CA MET A 431 25.96 3.88 4.82
C MET A 431 26.49 4.85 5.88
N ARG A 432 27.13 4.32 6.92
CA ARG A 432 27.83 5.18 7.92
C ARG A 432 28.98 5.99 7.31
N ARG A 433 29.76 5.39 6.40
CA ARG A 433 30.86 6.08 5.71
C ARG A 433 30.35 7.22 4.84
N LEU A 434 29.26 6.99 4.12
CA LEU A 434 28.65 7.96 3.22
C LEU A 434 27.86 9.05 3.96
N GLY A 435 27.50 8.82 5.22
CA GLY A 435 26.75 9.78 6.02
C GLY A 435 25.32 9.99 5.53
N VAL A 436 24.65 8.90 5.11
CA VAL A 436 23.20 8.93 4.84
C VAL A 436 22.44 9.19 6.14
N ASP A 437 21.21 9.68 6.05
CA ASP A 437 20.39 10.00 7.23
C ASP A 437 19.68 8.77 7.78
N LEU A 438 19.14 7.91 6.89
CA LEU A 438 18.51 6.66 7.27
C LEU A 438 19.04 5.50 6.42
N VAL A 439 18.96 4.31 6.98
CA VAL A 439 19.22 3.04 6.29
C VAL A 439 17.93 2.26 6.21
N ASP A 440 17.56 1.89 5.00
CA ASP A 440 16.39 1.07 4.69
C ASP A 440 16.72 -0.41 4.89
N GLU A 441 16.04 -1.03 5.86
CA GLU A 441 16.19 -2.44 6.22
C GLU A 441 14.92 -3.22 5.87
N HIS A 442 15.07 -4.42 5.29
CA HIS A 442 13.96 -5.28 4.85
C HIS A 442 13.93 -6.62 5.58
N TYR A 443 12.72 -7.08 5.99
CA TYR A 443 12.53 -8.30 6.78
C TYR A 443 11.35 -9.13 6.28
N TYR A 444 11.47 -9.76 5.15
CA TYR A 444 10.59 -10.85 4.76
C TYR A 444 11.08 -12.13 5.41
N ALA A 445 10.56 -12.47 6.59
CA ALA A 445 11.11 -13.49 7.44
C ALA A 445 10.03 -14.40 8.06
N ASN A 446 10.46 -15.58 8.53
CA ASN A 446 9.59 -16.55 9.17
C ASN A 446 9.19 -16.11 10.59
N GLU A 447 8.27 -16.85 11.20
CA GLU A 447 7.77 -16.62 12.56
C GLU A 447 8.90 -16.55 13.61
N GLU A 448 9.93 -17.40 13.49
CA GLU A 448 11.05 -17.45 14.44
C GLU A 448 11.84 -16.13 14.47
N PHE A 449 12.01 -15.49 13.31
CA PHE A 449 12.67 -14.19 13.25
C PHE A 449 11.91 -13.13 14.06
N PHE A 450 10.61 -13.02 13.88
CA PHE A 450 9.80 -12.02 14.59
C PHE A 450 9.76 -12.25 16.09
N ILE A 451 9.68 -13.51 16.53
CA ILE A 451 9.75 -13.90 17.95
C ILE A 451 11.07 -13.44 18.58
N ASN A 452 12.19 -13.64 17.88
CA ASN A 452 13.52 -13.47 18.46
C ASN A 452 14.10 -12.06 18.28
N ASN A 453 13.47 -11.19 17.48
CA ASN A 453 14.04 -9.89 17.12
C ASN A 453 13.32 -8.66 17.71
N ALA A 454 12.42 -8.82 18.69
CA ALA A 454 11.84 -7.68 19.41
C ALA A 454 12.90 -6.86 20.19
N ALA A 455 14.10 -7.39 20.42
CA ALA A 455 15.23 -6.70 21.02
C ALA A 455 16.31 -6.26 20.01
N ARG A 456 16.07 -6.42 18.68
CA ARG A 456 17.07 -6.16 17.63
C ARG A 456 17.76 -4.81 17.79
N TYR A 457 17.00 -3.76 17.98
CA TYR A 457 17.50 -2.39 18.00
C TYR A 457 18.03 -1.93 19.36
N ASP A 458 17.88 -2.73 20.43
CA ASP A 458 18.37 -2.38 21.77
C ASP A 458 19.90 -2.22 21.78
N SER A 459 20.61 -2.89 20.88
CA SER A 459 22.08 -2.85 20.75
C SER A 459 22.63 -1.95 19.63
N TYR A 460 21.77 -1.34 18.79
CA TYR A 460 22.23 -0.48 17.70
C TYR A 460 22.92 0.78 18.23
N PRO A 461 24.00 1.26 17.56
CA PRO A 461 24.63 2.53 17.88
C PRO A 461 23.63 3.68 17.75
N ARG A 462 23.53 4.53 18.78
CA ARG A 462 22.59 5.68 18.81
C ARG A 462 23.08 6.87 17.99
N THR A 463 24.32 6.84 17.49
CA THR A 463 24.93 7.87 16.63
C THR A 463 25.04 7.37 15.20
N GLY A 464 24.97 8.31 14.24
CA GLY A 464 25.01 7.99 12.81
C GLY A 464 23.62 7.81 12.22
N PRO A 465 23.50 7.11 11.07
CA PRO A 465 22.25 6.91 10.38
C PRO A 465 21.19 6.26 11.28
N LYS A 466 19.93 6.62 11.04
CA LYS A 466 18.76 6.03 11.69
C LYS A 466 18.24 4.87 10.85
N VAL A 467 17.31 4.11 11.41
CA VAL A 467 16.68 2.96 10.74
C VAL A 467 15.35 3.38 10.14
N PHE A 468 15.15 3.01 8.90
CA PHE A 468 13.88 2.82 8.26
C PHE A 468 13.66 1.32 8.08
N ALA A 469 12.75 0.69 8.82
CA ALA A 469 12.29 -0.67 8.55
C ALA A 469 11.29 -0.61 7.40
N GLY A 470 11.82 -0.46 6.17
CA GLY A 470 11.04 -0.01 5.01
C GLY A 470 10.16 -1.05 4.37
N GLU A 471 10.50 -2.34 4.54
CA GLU A 471 9.64 -3.43 4.10
C GLU A 471 9.72 -4.58 5.10
N TYR A 472 8.59 -4.95 5.70
CA TYR A 472 8.54 -6.14 6.53
C TYR A 472 7.17 -6.80 6.52
N ALA A 473 7.18 -8.12 6.59
CA ALA A 473 6.02 -8.96 6.83
C ALA A 473 6.45 -10.29 7.44
N CYS A 474 5.64 -10.83 8.34
CA CYS A 474 5.83 -12.17 8.88
C CYS A 474 5.33 -13.22 7.87
N HIS A 475 6.27 -13.90 7.22
CA HIS A 475 5.96 -15.04 6.37
C HIS A 475 5.68 -16.27 7.24
N GLY A 476 4.55 -16.91 7.02
CA GLY A 476 4.25 -18.18 7.67
C GLY A 476 5.21 -19.30 7.27
N VAL A 477 5.08 -20.46 7.92
CA VAL A 477 5.85 -21.65 7.56
C VAL A 477 5.19 -22.40 6.41
N ASP A 478 6.00 -23.17 5.67
CA ASP A 478 5.69 -23.94 4.46
C ASP A 478 4.23 -24.32 4.22
N GLY A 479 3.64 -23.78 3.15
CA GLY A 479 2.29 -24.09 2.70
C GLY A 479 1.17 -23.54 3.56
N ARG A 480 1.45 -22.75 4.58
CA ARG A 480 0.46 -22.08 5.42
C ARG A 480 0.06 -20.72 4.84
N LYS A 481 -1.09 -20.23 5.28
CA LYS A 481 -1.58 -18.89 4.98
C LYS A 481 -0.69 -17.87 5.66
N TRP A 482 -0.32 -16.80 4.94
CA TRP A 482 0.57 -15.78 5.49
C TRP A 482 -0.17 -14.66 6.23
N ASN A 483 -1.39 -14.31 5.80
CA ASN A 483 -2.20 -13.27 6.44
C ASN A 483 -3.01 -13.77 7.65
N HIS A 484 -2.63 -14.89 8.24
CA HIS A 484 -3.31 -15.43 9.40
C HIS A 484 -3.01 -14.66 10.68
N PHE A 485 -3.88 -14.77 11.67
CA PHE A 485 -3.79 -14.05 12.94
C PHE A 485 -2.45 -14.23 13.67
N ASN A 486 -1.85 -15.43 13.64
CA ASN A 486 -0.55 -15.66 14.27
C ASN A 486 0.55 -14.76 13.71
N ALA A 487 0.62 -14.60 12.38
CA ALA A 487 1.62 -13.74 11.75
C ALA A 487 1.49 -12.29 12.25
N SER A 488 0.26 -11.75 12.26
CA SER A 488 0.01 -10.38 12.74
C SER A 488 0.31 -10.20 14.23
N LEU A 489 0.06 -11.22 15.06
CA LEU A 489 0.41 -11.18 16.48
C LEU A 489 1.94 -11.15 16.70
N LEU A 490 2.71 -11.85 15.85
CA LEU A 490 4.17 -11.83 15.89
C LEU A 490 4.72 -10.47 15.40
N GLU A 491 4.09 -9.88 14.40
CA GLU A 491 4.38 -8.51 13.97
C GLU A 491 4.11 -7.51 15.10
N ALA A 492 2.97 -7.65 15.81
CA ALA A 492 2.68 -6.81 16.98
C ALA A 492 3.76 -6.92 18.07
N ALA A 493 4.25 -8.12 18.34
CA ALA A 493 5.35 -8.34 19.28
C ALA A 493 6.66 -7.68 18.83
N PHE A 494 7.02 -7.81 17.54
CA PHE A 494 8.20 -7.18 16.96
C PHE A 494 8.12 -5.64 17.01
N MET A 495 6.97 -5.07 16.69
CA MET A 495 6.74 -3.62 16.69
C MET A 495 6.91 -2.98 18.07
N THR A 496 6.75 -3.73 19.18
CA THR A 496 7.11 -3.22 20.53
C THR A 496 8.58 -2.83 20.59
N GLY A 497 9.44 -3.53 19.85
CA GLY A 497 10.87 -3.25 19.74
C GLY A 497 11.18 -2.03 18.91
N LEU A 498 10.43 -1.79 17.83
CA LEU A 498 10.54 -0.59 17.00
C LEU A 498 10.24 0.64 17.85
N GLU A 499 9.07 0.66 18.49
CA GLU A 499 8.58 1.79 19.29
C GLU A 499 9.45 2.07 20.53
N ARG A 500 9.96 1.03 21.19
CA ARG A 500 10.88 1.19 22.33
C ARG A 500 12.18 1.88 21.92
N ASN A 501 12.61 1.69 20.69
CA ASN A 501 13.87 2.21 20.14
C ASN A 501 13.64 3.41 19.19
N ALA A 502 12.71 4.29 19.51
CA ALA A 502 12.37 5.46 18.69
C ALA A 502 13.53 6.44 18.45
N ASP A 503 14.61 6.34 19.25
CA ASP A 503 15.84 7.13 19.06
C ASP A 503 16.74 6.60 17.93
N ILE A 504 16.48 5.38 17.45
CA ILE A 504 17.18 4.79 16.32
C ILE A 504 16.25 4.40 15.18
N VAL A 505 15.05 3.89 15.44
CA VAL A 505 14.04 3.58 14.43
C VAL A 505 13.15 4.82 14.23
N HIS A 506 13.26 5.44 13.07
CA HIS A 506 12.53 6.65 12.75
C HIS A 506 11.33 6.40 11.84
N MET A 507 11.35 5.30 11.08
CA MET A 507 10.29 4.91 10.15
C MET A 507 10.15 3.39 10.11
N ALA A 508 8.92 2.91 9.92
CA ALA A 508 8.62 1.51 9.69
C ALA A 508 7.38 1.38 8.80
N SER A 509 7.39 0.48 7.82
CA SER A 509 6.25 0.22 6.94
C SER A 509 6.09 -1.26 6.62
N TYR A 510 4.87 -1.76 6.78
CA TYR A 510 4.50 -3.09 6.34
C TYR A 510 4.46 -3.16 4.81
N ALA A 511 4.86 -4.28 4.23
CA ALA A 511 4.92 -4.49 2.79
C ALA A 511 4.55 -5.93 2.38
N PRO A 512 3.92 -6.12 1.19
CA PRO A 512 3.25 -5.12 0.37
C PRO A 512 1.91 -4.62 0.94
N LEU A 513 1.41 -3.51 0.37
CA LEU A 513 0.20 -2.85 0.86
C LEU A 513 -1.08 -3.46 0.30
N LEU A 514 -1.14 -3.68 -1.02
CA LEU A 514 -2.36 -3.94 -1.77
C LEU A 514 -2.24 -5.20 -2.63
N ALA A 515 -3.31 -6.00 -2.70
CA ALA A 515 -3.41 -7.11 -3.64
C ALA A 515 -4.83 -7.32 -4.16
N HIS A 516 -4.99 -7.36 -5.48
CA HIS A 516 -6.21 -7.85 -6.12
C HIS A 516 -6.31 -9.37 -5.95
N VAL A 517 -7.44 -9.89 -5.49
CA VAL A 517 -7.61 -11.32 -5.16
C VAL A 517 -7.39 -12.24 -6.36
N GLU A 518 -7.69 -11.79 -7.57
CA GLU A 518 -7.44 -12.54 -8.80
C GLU A 518 -6.06 -12.23 -9.41
N GLY A 519 -5.46 -11.07 -9.09
CA GLY A 519 -4.20 -10.58 -9.67
C GLY A 519 -2.96 -10.81 -8.82
N TRP A 520 -3.07 -11.26 -7.59
CA TRP A 520 -1.93 -11.41 -6.71
C TRP A 520 -0.87 -12.40 -7.25
N GLN A 521 0.38 -12.04 -7.05
CA GLN A 521 1.55 -12.85 -7.39
C GLN A 521 2.44 -13.08 -6.17
N TRP A 522 2.46 -12.10 -5.27
CA TRP A 522 3.17 -12.10 -4.00
C TRP A 522 2.18 -11.94 -2.84
N ARG A 523 2.51 -12.50 -1.70
CA ARG A 523 1.82 -12.32 -0.41
C ARG A 523 2.76 -12.64 0.75
N PRO A 524 2.50 -12.17 2.00
CA PRO A 524 1.26 -11.56 2.48
C PRO A 524 1.08 -10.11 2.03
N ASP A 525 -0.16 -9.62 1.98
CA ASP A 525 -0.51 -8.24 1.68
C ASP A 525 -1.42 -7.66 2.76
N MET A 526 -1.32 -6.37 3.03
CA MET A 526 -2.05 -5.76 4.14
C MET A 526 -3.53 -5.59 3.85
N ILE A 527 -3.87 -5.17 2.63
CA ILE A 527 -5.24 -4.92 2.16
C ILE A 527 -5.48 -5.72 0.89
N TRP A 528 -6.52 -6.53 0.90
CA TRP A 528 -6.98 -7.30 -0.25
C TRP A 528 -8.25 -6.69 -0.81
N PHE A 529 -8.44 -6.77 -2.11
CA PHE A 529 -9.61 -6.20 -2.76
C PHE A 529 -10.00 -6.99 -4.02
N ASP A 530 -11.26 -6.88 -4.42
CA ASP A 530 -11.76 -7.22 -5.75
C ASP A 530 -12.28 -5.97 -6.45
N ASN A 531 -13.13 -6.14 -7.44
CA ASN A 531 -13.67 -5.00 -8.19
C ASN A 531 -14.73 -4.18 -7.46
N LEU A 532 -15.22 -4.62 -6.31
CA LEU A 532 -16.29 -3.96 -5.53
C LEU A 532 -15.94 -3.78 -4.05
N ASP A 533 -15.22 -4.72 -3.45
CA ASP A 533 -15.05 -4.82 -2.02
C ASP A 533 -13.57 -4.78 -1.59
N VAL A 534 -13.34 -4.37 -0.35
CA VAL A 534 -12.03 -4.34 0.31
C VAL A 534 -12.05 -5.21 1.55
N MET A 535 -11.02 -6.02 1.75
CA MET A 535 -10.80 -6.81 2.95
C MET A 535 -9.53 -6.36 3.67
N LEU A 536 -9.65 -6.06 4.96
CA LEU A 536 -8.58 -5.66 5.84
C LEU A 536 -8.01 -6.87 6.57
N SER A 537 -6.72 -7.17 6.36
CA SER A 537 -6.08 -8.33 7.01
C SER A 537 -5.88 -8.12 8.51
N CYS A 538 -5.55 -9.20 9.24
CA CYS A 538 -5.17 -9.09 10.66
C CYS A 538 -3.96 -8.16 10.84
N SER A 539 -3.00 -8.17 9.91
CA SER A 539 -1.83 -7.27 9.92
C SER A 539 -2.23 -5.81 9.76
N TYR A 540 -3.25 -5.49 8.93
CA TYR A 540 -3.79 -4.14 8.84
C TYR A 540 -4.26 -3.63 10.22
N HIS A 541 -4.99 -4.44 10.96
CA HIS A 541 -5.47 -4.05 12.28
C HIS A 541 -4.34 -3.83 13.27
N VAL A 542 -3.28 -4.63 13.22
CA VAL A 542 -2.08 -4.43 14.05
C VAL A 542 -1.39 -3.12 13.69
N GLN A 543 -1.15 -2.85 12.40
CA GLN A 543 -0.53 -1.60 11.95
C GLN A 543 -1.36 -0.40 12.40
N LYS A 544 -2.69 -0.44 12.24
CA LYS A 544 -3.61 0.61 12.67
C LYS A 544 -3.58 0.83 14.19
N MET A 545 -3.54 -0.26 14.98
CA MET A 545 -3.46 -0.16 16.44
C MET A 545 -2.15 0.50 16.91
N TYR A 546 -1.07 0.40 16.13
CA TYR A 546 0.18 1.11 16.40
C TYR A 546 0.15 2.56 15.91
N SER A 547 -0.20 2.80 14.67
CA SER A 547 -0.12 4.13 14.03
C SER A 547 -1.06 5.15 14.69
N THR A 548 -2.33 4.78 14.94
CA THR A 548 -3.31 5.65 15.62
C THR A 548 -3.04 5.82 17.11
N ASN A 549 -2.11 5.06 17.68
CA ASN A 549 -1.69 5.09 19.09
C ASN A 549 -0.16 5.30 19.23
N CYS A 550 0.45 6.05 18.32
CA CYS A 550 1.90 6.29 18.30
C CYS A 550 2.38 7.06 19.54
N GLY A 551 1.64 8.08 19.99
CA GLY A 551 2.07 8.98 21.06
C GLY A 551 3.25 9.87 20.63
N THR A 552 3.78 10.64 21.60
CA THR A 552 4.88 11.60 21.36
C THR A 552 6.23 11.16 21.93
N HIS A 553 6.24 10.32 22.96
CA HIS A 553 7.46 9.86 23.62
C HIS A 553 7.36 8.39 24.03
N SER A 554 8.35 7.60 23.66
CA SER A 554 8.51 6.23 24.16
C SER A 554 9.04 6.25 25.60
N LEU A 555 8.43 5.44 26.47
CA LEU A 555 8.78 5.30 27.88
C LEU A 555 9.40 3.93 28.16
N SER A 556 10.27 3.88 29.16
CA SER A 556 10.79 2.58 29.62
C SER A 556 9.65 1.77 30.26
N ILE A 557 9.47 0.53 29.81
CA ILE A 557 8.63 -0.49 30.42
C ILE A 557 9.45 -1.74 30.67
N LYS A 558 9.43 -2.23 31.91
CA LYS A 558 10.28 -3.35 32.35
C LYS A 558 9.52 -4.39 33.14
N MET A 559 9.91 -5.64 32.98
CA MET A 559 9.51 -6.76 33.83
C MET A 559 10.77 -7.42 34.38
N ASP A 560 10.84 -7.61 35.69
CA ASP A 560 12.02 -8.16 36.39
C ASP A 560 13.32 -7.39 36.01
N GLU A 561 13.25 -6.05 35.93
CA GLU A 561 14.31 -5.08 35.59
C GLU A 561 14.81 -5.17 34.11
N GLU A 562 14.23 -6.04 33.30
CA GLU A 562 14.58 -6.22 31.86
C GLU A 562 13.50 -5.64 30.96
N ASN A 563 13.85 -5.25 29.71
CA ASN A 563 12.88 -4.90 28.70
C ASN A 563 11.95 -6.10 28.41
N VAL A 564 10.67 -5.83 28.10
CA VAL A 564 9.67 -6.89 27.92
C VAL A 564 9.73 -7.39 26.48
N THR A 565 10.56 -8.40 26.23
CA THR A 565 10.93 -8.89 24.90
C THR A 565 10.76 -10.41 24.73
N GLY A 566 9.76 -11.00 25.40
CA GLY A 566 9.40 -12.42 25.26
C GLY A 566 9.38 -13.21 26.57
N GLN A 567 9.75 -12.60 27.68
CA GLN A 567 9.69 -13.28 28.97
C GLN A 567 8.25 -13.70 29.28
N ARG A 568 8.03 -14.98 29.56
CA ARG A 568 6.71 -15.59 29.78
C ARG A 568 5.75 -15.40 28.58
N GLY A 569 6.29 -15.19 27.37
CA GLY A 569 5.52 -14.94 26.14
C GLY A 569 4.99 -13.51 26.02
N LEU A 570 5.41 -12.58 26.90
CA LEU A 570 4.98 -11.18 26.89
C LEU A 570 5.99 -10.29 26.16
N TYR A 571 5.46 -9.39 25.33
CA TYR A 571 6.17 -8.31 24.66
C TYR A 571 5.43 -7.01 24.94
N ALA A 572 6.14 -5.93 25.26
CA ALA A 572 5.47 -4.69 25.59
C ALA A 572 6.28 -3.45 25.21
N SER A 573 5.56 -2.39 24.85
CA SER A 573 6.02 -1.01 24.78
C SER A 573 5.08 -0.07 25.49
N ALA A 574 5.59 1.09 25.86
CA ALA A 574 4.83 2.13 26.53
C ALA A 574 5.17 3.49 25.93
N VAL A 575 4.16 4.28 25.66
CA VAL A 575 4.33 5.64 25.16
C VAL A 575 3.50 6.64 25.95
N ARG A 576 3.94 7.89 25.92
CA ARG A 576 3.19 9.04 26.42
C ARG A 576 2.82 9.90 25.22
N ASP A 577 1.56 10.26 25.15
CA ASP A 577 1.05 11.28 24.24
C ASP A 577 0.87 12.58 25.04
N GLU A 578 1.75 13.56 24.81
CA GLU A 578 1.69 14.84 25.52
C GLU A 578 0.54 15.73 25.03
N ASP A 579 0.19 15.60 23.76
CA ASP A 579 -0.86 16.40 23.13
C ASP A 579 -2.26 15.96 23.56
N LYS A 580 -2.49 14.64 23.59
CA LYS A 580 -3.74 14.03 24.06
C LYS A 580 -3.76 13.83 25.58
N ARG A 581 -2.63 14.03 26.27
CA ARG A 581 -2.44 13.76 27.71
C ARG A 581 -2.81 12.32 28.09
N GLN A 582 -2.17 11.37 27.41
CA GLN A 582 -2.46 9.95 27.56
C GLN A 582 -1.18 9.14 27.77
N TYR A 583 -1.30 8.07 28.56
CA TYR A 583 -0.37 6.95 28.52
C TYR A 583 -1.00 5.85 27.68
N ILE A 584 -0.20 5.24 26.81
CA ILE A 584 -0.62 4.16 25.91
C ILE A 584 0.35 2.98 26.10
N ILE A 585 -0.17 1.83 26.49
CA ILE A 585 0.62 0.63 26.75
C ILE A 585 0.16 -0.45 25.80
N LYS A 586 1.09 -0.97 25.02
CA LYS A 586 0.87 -2.04 24.05
C LYS A 586 1.47 -3.33 24.58
N VAL A 587 0.69 -4.41 24.64
CA VAL A 587 1.15 -5.71 25.12
C VAL A 587 0.69 -6.82 24.20
N ALA A 588 1.64 -7.62 23.70
CA ALA A 588 1.37 -8.86 22.98
C ALA A 588 1.66 -10.06 23.89
N ASN A 589 0.66 -10.92 24.10
CA ASN A 589 0.80 -12.20 24.78
C ASN A 589 0.86 -13.31 23.74
N LEU A 590 2.04 -13.87 23.50
CA LEU A 590 2.26 -14.98 22.58
C LEU A 590 2.06 -16.35 23.25
N ALA A 591 1.86 -16.40 24.59
CA ALA A 591 1.62 -17.64 25.27
C ALA A 591 0.23 -18.21 24.97
N TYR A 592 0.09 -19.51 25.08
CA TYR A 592 -1.20 -20.21 24.96
C TYR A 592 -2.02 -20.17 26.26
N GLU A 593 -1.56 -19.42 27.25
CA GLU A 593 -2.21 -19.24 28.54
C GLU A 593 -2.47 -17.76 28.77
N ALA A 594 -3.56 -17.46 29.47
CA ALA A 594 -3.84 -16.10 29.92
C ALA A 594 -2.76 -15.63 30.91
N GLN A 595 -2.34 -14.38 30.79
CA GLN A 595 -1.36 -13.76 31.66
C GLN A 595 -2.00 -12.67 32.52
N GLU A 596 -1.91 -12.81 33.84
CA GLU A 596 -2.22 -11.72 34.74
C GLU A 596 -1.06 -10.72 34.75
N ILE A 597 -1.35 -9.47 34.43
CA ILE A 597 -0.37 -8.38 34.43
C ILE A 597 -0.75 -7.29 35.43
N ASN A 598 0.28 -6.61 35.95
CA ASN A 598 0.14 -5.40 36.74
C ASN A 598 0.87 -4.27 36.02
N LEU A 599 0.15 -3.30 35.46
CA LEU A 599 0.72 -2.06 34.97
C LEU A 599 1.00 -1.14 36.14
N GLN A 600 2.28 -0.93 36.44
CA GLN A 600 2.70 -0.11 37.59
C GLN A 600 3.45 1.13 37.11
N PHE A 601 2.88 2.30 37.33
CA PHE A 601 3.48 3.57 36.98
C PHE A 601 4.33 4.13 38.12
N LYS A 602 5.58 4.49 37.82
CA LYS A 602 6.51 5.15 38.74
C LYS A 602 6.82 6.56 38.26
N GLY A 603 7.10 7.45 39.19
CA GLY A 603 7.56 8.80 38.90
C GLY A 603 6.49 9.78 38.41
N LEU A 604 5.22 9.45 38.51
CA LEU A 604 4.13 10.37 38.18
C LEU A 604 4.29 11.69 38.91
N SER A 605 4.07 12.81 38.25
CA SER A 605 4.07 14.13 38.87
C SER A 605 2.85 14.29 39.80
N ARG A 606 2.88 15.29 40.70
CA ARG A 606 1.75 15.57 41.61
C ARG A 606 0.47 16.00 40.88
N LYS A 607 0.55 16.32 39.60
CA LYS A 607 -0.57 16.75 38.76
C LYS A 607 -1.16 15.60 37.93
N GLU A 608 -0.48 14.47 37.85
CA GLU A 608 -0.89 13.27 37.11
C GLU A 608 -1.53 12.29 38.08
N THR A 609 -2.79 12.02 37.92
CA THR A 609 -3.54 11.03 38.68
C THR A 609 -4.10 10.00 37.74
N LEU A 610 -3.84 8.71 37.98
CA LEU A 610 -4.38 7.59 37.24
C LEU A 610 -5.58 7.00 37.99
N ASP A 611 -6.68 7.70 37.96
CA ASP A 611 -7.98 7.29 38.49
C ASP A 611 -9.11 7.37 37.46
N CYS A 612 -8.71 7.40 36.18
CA CYS A 612 -9.59 7.45 35.00
C CYS A 612 -9.99 6.05 34.52
N PRO A 613 -11.05 5.96 33.70
CA PRO A 613 -11.31 4.77 32.91
C PRO A 613 -10.14 4.43 31.98
N VAL A 614 -9.91 3.14 31.73
CA VAL A 614 -8.88 2.67 30.79
C VAL A 614 -9.56 2.02 29.60
N THR A 615 -9.33 2.55 28.42
CA THR A 615 -9.78 1.94 27.19
C THR A 615 -8.84 0.78 26.83
N CYS A 616 -9.42 -0.38 26.53
CA CYS A 616 -8.71 -1.58 26.10
C CYS A 616 -9.17 -1.94 24.69
N THR A 617 -8.28 -1.84 23.72
CA THR A 617 -8.52 -2.34 22.35
C THR A 617 -7.79 -3.67 22.18
N ILE A 618 -8.53 -4.73 21.89
CA ILE A 618 -8.06 -6.12 21.90
C ILE A 618 -8.22 -6.71 20.51
N LEU A 619 -7.15 -7.31 19.98
CA LEU A 619 -7.16 -8.16 18.81
C LEU A 619 -6.83 -9.60 19.23
N HIS A 620 -7.73 -10.54 18.95
CA HIS A 620 -7.65 -11.93 19.39
C HIS A 620 -8.35 -12.88 18.43
N SER A 621 -7.82 -14.10 18.32
CA SER A 621 -8.48 -15.24 17.72
C SER A 621 -8.12 -16.53 18.46
N ASP A 622 -9.11 -17.41 18.69
CA ASP A 622 -8.88 -18.75 19.25
C ASP A 622 -8.12 -19.66 18.26
N ASP A 623 -8.31 -19.44 16.94
CA ASP A 623 -7.57 -20.12 15.90
C ASP A 623 -6.40 -19.23 15.40
N PRO A 624 -5.14 -19.64 15.67
CA PRO A 624 -3.97 -18.88 15.23
C PRO A 624 -3.82 -18.76 13.70
N TYR A 625 -4.48 -19.65 12.96
CA TYR A 625 -4.42 -19.66 11.50
C TYR A 625 -5.69 -19.11 10.83
N ALA A 626 -6.62 -18.57 11.61
CA ALA A 626 -7.75 -17.85 11.06
C ALA A 626 -7.28 -16.54 10.38
N GLU A 627 -8.00 -16.15 9.34
CA GLU A 627 -7.77 -14.92 8.58
C GLU A 627 -9.09 -14.28 8.19
N ASN A 628 -9.07 -12.98 7.90
CA ASN A 628 -10.17 -12.30 7.25
C ASN A 628 -10.21 -12.68 5.77
N THR A 629 -11.41 -12.74 5.18
CA THR A 629 -11.62 -12.99 3.74
C THR A 629 -12.67 -12.02 3.21
N LEU A 630 -12.81 -11.86 1.90
CA LEU A 630 -13.86 -11.01 1.32
C LEU A 630 -15.26 -11.47 1.73
N GLU A 631 -15.49 -12.79 1.88
CA GLU A 631 -16.78 -13.34 2.33
C GLU A 631 -17.02 -13.13 3.83
N ASN A 632 -15.93 -12.94 4.62
CA ASN A 632 -16.02 -12.69 6.06
C ASN A 632 -14.94 -11.69 6.49
N PRO A 633 -15.06 -10.40 6.09
CA PRO A 633 -14.02 -9.40 6.29
C PRO A 633 -13.79 -9.01 7.76
N ASP A 634 -14.81 -9.23 8.61
CA ASP A 634 -14.80 -8.86 10.03
C ASP A 634 -14.65 -10.06 10.98
N ALA A 635 -14.13 -11.20 10.49
CA ALA A 635 -13.92 -12.39 11.32
C ALA A 635 -12.99 -12.10 12.50
N ILE A 636 -11.96 -11.30 12.29
CA ILE A 636 -10.96 -10.91 13.30
C ILE A 636 -10.76 -9.40 13.20
N VAL A 637 -11.37 -8.66 14.12
CA VAL A 637 -11.31 -7.21 14.20
C VAL A 637 -11.00 -6.76 15.64
N PRO A 638 -10.41 -5.61 15.85
CA PRO A 638 -10.19 -5.07 17.20
C PRO A 638 -11.51 -4.81 17.93
N VAL A 639 -11.59 -5.28 19.18
CA VAL A 639 -12.74 -5.05 20.04
C VAL A 639 -12.33 -4.14 21.20
N THR A 640 -13.09 -3.07 21.40
CA THR A 640 -12.81 -2.09 22.47
C THR A 640 -13.71 -2.32 23.68
N SER A 641 -13.11 -2.27 24.86
CA SER A 641 -13.78 -2.33 26.16
C SER A 641 -13.21 -1.30 27.12
N VAL A 642 -13.86 -1.09 28.25
CA VAL A 642 -13.43 -0.11 29.26
C VAL A 642 -13.24 -0.81 30.61
N ILE A 643 -12.09 -0.56 31.25
CA ILE A 643 -11.81 -0.93 32.63
C ILE A 643 -12.16 0.27 33.52
N GLU A 644 -13.02 0.05 34.51
CA GLU A 644 -13.50 1.11 35.41
C GLU A 644 -12.42 1.66 36.33
N PRO A 645 -12.49 2.94 36.74
CA PRO A 645 -11.50 3.58 37.62
C PRO A 645 -11.29 2.85 38.95
N SER A 646 -12.30 2.16 39.48
CA SER A 646 -12.20 1.36 40.73
C SER A 646 -11.17 0.23 40.66
N SER A 647 -10.68 -0.09 39.47
CA SER A 647 -9.63 -1.10 39.24
C SER A 647 -8.22 -0.59 39.57
N TRP A 648 -8.05 0.74 39.76
CA TRP A 648 -6.78 1.32 40.15
C TRP A 648 -6.49 1.19 41.65
N TYR A 649 -5.25 0.81 41.96
CA TYR A 649 -4.73 0.82 43.32
C TYR A 649 -3.30 1.36 43.36
N LYS A 650 -3.08 2.55 43.92
CA LYS A 650 -1.76 3.19 44.06
C LYS A 650 -0.94 3.24 42.78
N ASN A 651 -1.51 3.79 41.71
CA ASN A 651 -0.89 3.87 40.36
C ASN A 651 -0.57 2.48 39.73
N LYS A 652 -1.33 1.48 40.14
CA LYS A 652 -1.23 0.12 39.64
C LYS A 652 -2.61 -0.33 39.11
N LEU A 653 -2.62 -0.81 37.89
CA LEU A 653 -3.78 -1.46 37.25
C LEU A 653 -3.49 -2.96 37.11
N THR A 654 -4.39 -3.79 37.62
CA THR A 654 -4.33 -5.25 37.37
C THR A 654 -5.30 -5.61 36.28
N SER A 655 -4.81 -6.36 35.27
CA SER A 655 -5.60 -6.84 34.14
C SER A 655 -5.17 -8.26 33.74
N SER A 656 -6.05 -8.98 33.07
CA SER A 656 -5.75 -10.27 32.48
C SER A 656 -5.74 -10.14 30.96
N ILE A 657 -4.64 -10.59 30.33
CA ILE A 657 -4.53 -10.67 28.88
C ILE A 657 -4.75 -12.12 28.46
N GLY A 658 -5.73 -12.36 27.60
CA GLY A 658 -6.05 -13.69 27.07
C GLY A 658 -4.84 -14.37 26.39
N PRO A 659 -4.88 -15.67 26.16
CA PRO A 659 -3.87 -16.36 25.35
C PRO A 659 -3.86 -15.76 23.94
N ARG A 660 -2.69 -15.75 23.33
CA ARG A 660 -2.57 -15.30 21.91
C ARG A 660 -3.31 -13.99 21.62
N THR A 661 -3.01 -12.93 22.36
CA THR A 661 -3.76 -11.67 22.32
C THR A 661 -2.84 -10.47 22.20
N PHE A 662 -3.19 -9.53 21.34
CA PHE A 662 -2.61 -8.19 21.32
C PHE A 662 -3.59 -7.20 21.92
N VAL A 663 -3.11 -6.35 22.82
CA VAL A 663 -3.94 -5.34 23.51
C VAL A 663 -3.23 -4.00 23.57
N VAL A 664 -4.00 -2.93 23.36
CA VAL A 664 -3.60 -1.54 23.58
C VAL A 664 -4.44 -0.98 24.71
N PHE A 665 -3.78 -0.55 25.79
CA PHE A 665 -4.39 0.17 26.91
C PHE A 665 -4.16 1.66 26.73
N THR A 666 -5.22 2.46 26.74
CA THR A 666 -5.13 3.92 26.65
C THR A 666 -5.79 4.54 27.89
N MET A 667 -5.09 5.45 28.56
CA MET A 667 -5.55 6.10 29.79
C MET A 667 -5.12 7.57 29.84
N GLU A 668 -6.03 8.45 30.26
CA GLU A 668 -5.76 9.88 30.46
C GLU A 668 -5.05 10.14 31.80
N TYR A 669 -4.30 11.29 31.89
CA TYR A 669 -3.61 11.72 33.11
C TYR A 669 -3.70 13.23 33.39
#